data_d875b57924b8e3d05b19e024ed8d48ce
#
_entry.id   d875b57924b8e3d05b19e024ed8d48ce
#
_cell.length_a   1.000
_cell.length_b   1.000
_cell.length_c   1.000
_cell.angle_alpha   90.00
_cell.angle_beta   90.00
_cell.angle_gamma   90.00
#
_symmetry.space_group_name_H-M   'P 1'
#
loop_
_entity.id
_entity.type
_entity.pdbx_description
1 polymer ?
#
loop_
_entity_poly.entity_id
_entity_poly.type
_entity_poly.pdbx_seq_one_letter_code
_entity_poly.pdbx_strand_id
1 'polypeptide(L)'
;MEQFSQMIATALKLPVHRVENTLKLLQGGATIPFISRYRKEATGGLDEVQIGDIHTRYEKLCELAKRKETVLSTIEEQGKLTDTLRERISNCWDATELEDIYLPFKPKRKTRAEAARQKGLEPLAMLLLMQRENNLSARVRQFVKGDVKDEEDALKGARDIIAEQVNEDERARNLIRNQFSRQAMITSKVVKGKEKEEAALKYRDYFDFSEPLKKCTSHRLLAIRRGEAEGILKVSITPDDESACTERLERQYVHGNGECSAQVAEAVNDAYKRLLKPAIETEFSALSKEKADEEAIRVFAENLRQLLLAPPLGQKRTMGIDPGYRTGCKVVCLDAQGTLLHNEAIYPHPPKSETALAGRKLVKLVEQYKIEAIAIGNGTASRETARFVTSQRYDREVQVFVVSEDGASIYSASKIARDEFPEYDVTVRGAVSIGRRLMDPLAELVKIDAKSIGVGQYQHDVDQSKLKASLDQTVESCVNLVGVNVNTASKHLLTYVSGLGPTLAQNIVDYRTENGAFHSRKELLKVPRMGAKAFEQCAGFLRIPQADNPLDNSAVHPESYAIVEKMAKDLKCSVADLIKNKELRSQIDIKNYVTDTVGLPTLTDILQELDKPGRDPRQKIQVFEFDKNVQTIDDLREGMELPGIINNITNFGCFVDIGIKENGLVHISQLADKFVSDPTTVVSMHQHVRVRVLSIDHERKRIQLTMKGLN
;
A
#
# COMPACT_ATOMS: atom_id res chain seq x y z
N MET A 1 14.03 -1.25 -25.44
CA MET A 1 13.96 -0.13 -24.48
C MET A 1 13.11 1.02 -25.03
N GLU A 2 13.40 1.51 -26.21
CA GLU A 2 12.70 2.62 -26.88
C GLU A 2 11.16 2.39 -26.98
N GLN A 3 10.74 1.21 -27.43
CA GLN A 3 9.32 0.84 -27.51
C GLN A 3 8.62 0.89 -26.13
N PHE A 4 9.26 0.38 -25.07
CA PHE A 4 8.69 0.41 -23.71
C PHE A 4 8.58 1.85 -23.20
N SER A 5 9.62 2.66 -23.44
CA SER A 5 9.61 4.08 -23.06
C SER A 5 8.45 4.83 -23.71
N GLN A 6 8.19 4.58 -25.00
CA GLN A 6 7.05 5.18 -25.73
C GLN A 6 5.71 4.76 -25.13
N MET A 7 5.55 3.46 -24.84
CA MET A 7 4.30 2.93 -24.26
C MET A 7 4.05 3.50 -22.85
N ILE A 8 5.07 3.54 -22.00
CA ILE A 8 4.99 4.08 -20.64
C ILE A 8 4.68 5.58 -20.69
N ALA A 9 5.38 6.32 -21.56
CA ALA A 9 5.18 7.76 -21.76
C ALA A 9 3.74 8.09 -22.17
N THR A 10 3.18 7.33 -23.10
CA THR A 10 1.80 7.49 -23.54
C THR A 10 0.81 7.19 -22.40
N ALA A 11 1.02 6.11 -21.65
CA ALA A 11 0.15 5.69 -20.56
C ALA A 11 0.16 6.68 -19.36
N LEU A 12 1.33 7.26 -19.06
CA LEU A 12 1.50 8.20 -17.94
C LEU A 12 1.36 9.67 -18.38
N LYS A 13 1.17 9.93 -19.69
CA LYS A 13 1.12 11.28 -20.27
C LYS A 13 2.39 12.10 -19.96
N LEU A 14 3.54 11.45 -20.03
CA LEU A 14 4.84 12.05 -19.81
C LEU A 14 5.62 12.16 -21.12
N PRO A 15 6.57 13.12 -21.24
CA PRO A 15 7.49 13.17 -22.36
C PRO A 15 8.40 11.92 -22.42
N VAL A 16 8.57 11.34 -23.60
CA VAL A 16 9.32 10.08 -23.81
C VAL A 16 10.75 10.17 -23.26
N HIS A 17 11.47 11.26 -23.54
CA HIS A 17 12.86 11.45 -23.10
C HIS A 17 13.00 11.42 -21.56
N ARG A 18 11.99 11.88 -20.79
CA ARG A 18 11.99 11.82 -19.33
C ARG A 18 11.89 10.35 -18.85
N VAL A 19 11.01 9.58 -19.48
CA VAL A 19 10.86 8.15 -19.18
C VAL A 19 12.13 7.39 -19.52
N GLU A 20 12.74 7.64 -20.69
CA GLU A 20 14.00 7.00 -21.10
C GLU A 20 15.14 7.28 -20.12
N ASN A 21 15.32 8.55 -19.74
CA ASN A 21 16.36 8.94 -18.80
C ASN A 21 16.13 8.29 -17.42
N THR A 22 14.87 8.26 -16.96
CA THR A 22 14.50 7.60 -15.69
C THR A 22 14.82 6.12 -15.74
N LEU A 23 14.45 5.41 -16.82
CA LEU A 23 14.75 3.98 -16.98
C LEU A 23 16.26 3.71 -17.07
N LYS A 24 17.04 4.56 -17.75
CA LYS A 24 18.50 4.46 -17.77
C LYS A 24 19.11 4.58 -16.36
N LEU A 25 18.63 5.53 -15.56
CA LEU A 25 19.08 5.72 -14.18
C LEU A 25 18.73 4.52 -13.30
N LEU A 26 17.49 4.00 -13.38
CA LEU A 26 17.05 2.83 -12.64
C LEU A 26 17.86 1.57 -13.03
N GLN A 27 18.06 1.32 -14.32
CA GLN A 27 18.89 0.21 -14.81
C GLN A 27 20.35 0.38 -14.42
N GLY A 28 20.82 1.62 -14.34
CA GLY A 28 22.12 1.96 -13.76
C GLY A 28 22.20 1.66 -12.26
N GLY A 29 21.09 1.27 -11.61
CA GLY A 29 20.98 0.93 -10.19
C GLY A 29 20.88 2.15 -9.27
N ALA A 30 20.43 3.28 -9.78
CA ALA A 30 20.04 4.41 -8.96
C ALA A 30 18.68 4.14 -8.28
N THR A 31 18.56 4.52 -7.02
CA THR A 31 17.32 4.35 -6.25
C THR A 31 16.31 5.45 -6.56
N ILE A 32 15.02 5.17 -6.30
CA ILE A 32 13.94 6.14 -6.53
C ILE A 32 14.16 7.44 -5.73
N PRO A 33 14.48 7.43 -4.43
CA PRO A 33 14.73 8.66 -3.67
C PRO A 33 15.92 9.46 -4.20
N PHE A 34 17.00 8.79 -4.64
CA PHE A 34 18.15 9.45 -5.22
C PHE A 34 17.81 10.14 -6.55
N ILE A 35 17.08 9.46 -7.42
CA ILE A 35 16.67 10.02 -8.72
C ILE A 35 15.78 11.24 -8.53
N SER A 36 14.76 11.13 -7.69
CA SER A 36 13.78 12.21 -7.46
C SER A 36 14.43 13.46 -6.87
N ARG A 37 15.45 13.30 -6.02
CA ARG A 37 16.08 14.41 -5.34
C ARG A 37 17.32 14.97 -6.06
N TYR A 38 18.16 14.12 -6.62
CA TYR A 38 19.48 14.52 -7.12
C TYR A 38 19.66 14.36 -8.63
N ARG A 39 18.64 13.92 -9.37
CA ARG A 39 18.70 13.77 -10.83
C ARG A 39 17.51 14.46 -11.53
N LYS A 40 17.06 15.59 -10.95
CA LYS A 40 15.88 16.34 -11.42
C LYS A 40 16.05 16.86 -12.86
N GLU A 41 17.25 17.28 -13.25
CA GLU A 41 17.54 17.75 -14.60
C GLU A 41 17.36 16.63 -15.63
N ALA A 42 17.85 15.44 -15.33
CA ALA A 42 17.74 14.30 -16.23
C ALA A 42 16.30 13.81 -16.40
N THR A 43 15.52 13.86 -15.34
CA THR A 43 14.11 13.39 -15.33
C THR A 43 13.09 14.48 -15.61
N GLY A 44 13.52 15.75 -15.64
CA GLY A 44 12.63 16.90 -15.75
C GLY A 44 11.76 17.12 -14.51
N GLY A 45 12.28 16.77 -13.32
CA GLY A 45 11.65 17.01 -12.02
C GLY A 45 10.54 16.01 -11.66
N LEU A 46 10.62 14.76 -12.13
CA LEU A 46 9.69 13.71 -11.71
C LEU A 46 9.83 13.43 -10.21
N ASP A 47 8.69 13.27 -9.55
CA ASP A 47 8.63 12.89 -8.15
C ASP A 47 8.79 11.37 -7.94
N GLU A 48 8.87 10.94 -6.68
CA GLU A 48 9.05 9.53 -6.33
C GLU A 48 7.89 8.64 -6.80
N VAL A 49 6.66 9.15 -6.80
CA VAL A 49 5.47 8.42 -7.26
C VAL A 49 5.55 8.17 -8.76
N GLN A 50 5.84 9.23 -9.53
CA GLN A 50 5.97 9.14 -10.99
C GLN A 50 7.11 8.20 -11.40
N ILE A 51 8.26 8.24 -10.70
CA ILE A 51 9.39 7.35 -10.95
C ILE A 51 9.02 5.90 -10.59
N GLY A 52 8.32 5.68 -9.48
CA GLY A 52 7.79 4.37 -9.07
C GLY A 52 6.79 3.81 -10.09
N ASP A 53 5.90 4.62 -10.62
CA ASP A 53 4.94 4.22 -11.66
C ASP A 53 5.64 3.82 -12.96
N ILE A 54 6.68 4.57 -13.37
CA ILE A 54 7.51 4.21 -14.53
C ILE A 54 8.17 2.84 -14.31
N HIS A 55 8.76 2.61 -13.13
CA HIS A 55 9.42 1.35 -12.80
C HIS A 55 8.45 0.18 -12.81
N THR A 56 7.32 0.30 -12.13
CA THR A 56 6.29 -0.74 -12.06
C THR A 56 5.74 -1.11 -13.43
N ARG A 57 5.48 -0.12 -14.29
CA ARG A 57 5.02 -0.36 -15.67
C ARG A 57 6.08 -1.02 -16.52
N TYR A 58 7.33 -0.62 -16.34
CA TYR A 58 8.45 -1.26 -17.05
C TYR A 58 8.58 -2.74 -16.68
N GLU A 59 8.48 -3.09 -15.40
CA GLU A 59 8.50 -4.48 -14.94
C GLU A 59 7.34 -5.29 -15.52
N LYS A 60 6.10 -4.76 -15.50
CA LYS A 60 4.93 -5.41 -16.13
C LYS A 60 5.15 -5.66 -17.62
N LEU A 61 5.75 -4.72 -18.36
CA LEU A 61 6.06 -4.90 -19.79
C LEU A 61 7.15 -5.94 -20.01
N CYS A 62 8.15 -6.01 -19.15
CA CYS A 62 9.20 -7.05 -19.19
C CYS A 62 8.61 -8.44 -18.92
N GLU A 63 7.71 -8.58 -17.95
CA GLU A 63 7.00 -9.83 -17.67
C GLU A 63 6.13 -10.27 -18.86
N LEU A 64 5.40 -9.32 -19.47
CA LEU A 64 4.59 -9.60 -20.65
C LEU A 64 5.47 -10.01 -21.86
N ALA A 65 6.64 -9.37 -22.05
CA ALA A 65 7.59 -9.76 -23.09
C ALA A 65 8.08 -11.21 -22.91
N LYS A 66 8.48 -11.58 -21.69
CA LYS A 66 8.85 -12.97 -21.36
C LYS A 66 7.69 -13.94 -21.59
N ARG A 67 6.47 -13.53 -21.25
CA ARG A 67 5.28 -14.36 -21.52
C ARG A 67 5.06 -14.58 -23.00
N LYS A 68 5.24 -13.55 -23.84
CA LYS A 68 5.17 -13.64 -25.30
C LYS A 68 6.19 -14.63 -25.86
N GLU A 69 7.43 -14.59 -25.37
CA GLU A 69 8.46 -15.55 -25.76
C GLU A 69 8.04 -16.99 -25.45
N THR A 70 7.50 -17.23 -24.25
CA THR A 70 6.98 -18.55 -23.86
C THR A 70 5.85 -19.01 -24.75
N VAL A 71 4.91 -18.12 -25.07
CA VAL A 71 3.76 -18.41 -25.96
C VAL A 71 4.26 -18.76 -27.36
N LEU A 72 5.15 -17.96 -27.93
CA LEU A 72 5.74 -18.21 -29.27
C LEU A 72 6.46 -19.55 -29.32
N SER A 73 7.33 -19.84 -28.35
CA SER A 73 8.05 -21.12 -28.26
C SER A 73 7.09 -22.31 -28.21
N THR A 74 6.04 -22.24 -27.37
CA THR A 74 5.06 -23.33 -27.24
C THR A 74 4.29 -23.59 -28.50
N ILE A 75 3.91 -22.53 -29.25
CA ILE A 75 3.16 -22.67 -30.53
C ILE A 75 4.10 -23.19 -31.62
N GLU A 76 5.38 -22.76 -31.64
CA GLU A 76 6.39 -23.22 -32.59
C GLU A 76 6.71 -24.71 -32.40
N GLU A 77 6.87 -25.17 -31.15
CA GLU A 77 7.04 -26.60 -30.84
C GLU A 77 5.88 -27.47 -31.29
N GLN A 78 4.67 -26.92 -31.38
CA GLN A 78 3.50 -27.59 -31.94
C GLN A 78 3.46 -27.56 -33.48
N GLY A 79 4.40 -26.86 -34.14
CA GLY A 79 4.40 -26.70 -35.62
C GLY A 79 3.23 -25.87 -36.16
N LYS A 80 2.59 -25.04 -35.29
CA LYS A 80 1.40 -24.26 -35.66
C LYS A 80 1.66 -22.75 -35.76
N LEU A 81 2.91 -22.31 -35.59
CA LEU A 81 3.27 -20.90 -35.65
C LEU A 81 3.38 -20.43 -37.13
N THR A 82 2.44 -19.59 -37.52
CA THR A 82 2.47 -18.92 -38.83
C THR A 82 3.11 -17.52 -38.68
N ASP A 83 3.60 -16.96 -39.81
CA ASP A 83 4.19 -15.61 -39.80
C ASP A 83 3.19 -14.54 -39.32
N THR A 84 1.93 -14.65 -39.77
CA THR A 84 0.85 -13.75 -39.32
C THR A 84 0.56 -13.83 -37.81
N LEU A 85 0.60 -15.05 -37.25
CA LEU A 85 0.40 -15.28 -35.84
C LEU A 85 1.60 -14.76 -35.01
N ARG A 86 2.82 -14.98 -35.50
CA ARG A 86 4.05 -14.46 -34.93
C ARG A 86 4.02 -12.92 -34.86
N GLU A 87 3.67 -12.27 -35.95
CA GLU A 87 3.55 -10.81 -36.00
C GLU A 87 2.47 -10.29 -35.04
N ARG A 88 1.31 -10.96 -35.03
CA ARG A 88 0.22 -10.61 -34.13
C ARG A 88 0.63 -10.69 -32.65
N ILE A 89 1.23 -11.79 -32.23
CA ILE A 89 1.74 -11.97 -30.84
C ILE A 89 2.81 -10.93 -30.54
N SER A 90 3.72 -10.67 -31.48
CA SER A 90 4.81 -9.69 -31.29
C SER A 90 4.29 -8.28 -31.08
N ASN A 91 3.19 -7.91 -31.71
CA ASN A 91 2.57 -6.58 -31.59
C ASN A 91 1.54 -6.47 -30.45
N CYS A 92 1.12 -7.59 -29.85
CA CYS A 92 0.16 -7.61 -28.74
C CYS A 92 0.85 -7.19 -27.43
N TRP A 93 0.34 -6.15 -26.76
CA TRP A 93 0.82 -5.66 -25.45
C TRP A 93 -0.30 -5.62 -24.40
N ASP A 94 -1.39 -6.32 -24.67
CA ASP A 94 -2.43 -6.60 -23.70
C ASP A 94 -2.35 -8.06 -23.24
N ALA A 95 -2.26 -8.27 -21.92
CA ALA A 95 -2.10 -9.62 -21.35
C ALA A 95 -3.32 -10.50 -21.59
N THR A 96 -4.52 -9.91 -21.58
CA THR A 96 -5.77 -10.62 -21.80
C THR A 96 -5.90 -11.05 -23.25
N GLU A 97 -5.60 -10.16 -24.19
CA GLU A 97 -5.59 -10.47 -25.63
C GLU A 97 -4.53 -11.54 -25.94
N LEU A 98 -3.34 -11.46 -25.34
CA LEU A 98 -2.29 -12.47 -25.53
C LEU A 98 -2.76 -13.86 -25.07
N GLU A 99 -3.42 -13.95 -23.93
CA GLU A 99 -3.93 -15.23 -23.41
C GLU A 99 -5.09 -15.77 -24.28
N ASP A 100 -5.91 -14.91 -24.88
CA ASP A 100 -6.94 -15.32 -25.84
C ASP A 100 -6.33 -15.86 -27.14
N ILE A 101 -5.33 -15.17 -27.70
CA ILE A 101 -4.59 -15.66 -28.88
C ILE A 101 -3.96 -17.03 -28.58
N TYR A 102 -3.45 -17.22 -27.39
CA TYR A 102 -2.79 -18.47 -26.97
C TYR A 102 -3.78 -19.60 -26.64
N LEU A 103 -5.02 -19.28 -26.26
CA LEU A 103 -6.00 -20.25 -25.75
C LEU A 103 -6.20 -21.49 -26.64
N PRO A 104 -6.32 -21.40 -27.99
CA PRO A 104 -6.45 -22.56 -28.88
C PRO A 104 -5.21 -23.48 -28.89
N PHE A 105 -4.05 -22.93 -28.49
CA PHE A 105 -2.76 -23.63 -28.53
C PHE A 105 -2.33 -24.16 -27.15
N LYS A 106 -3.06 -23.81 -26.10
CA LYS A 106 -2.76 -24.32 -24.75
C LYS A 106 -2.84 -25.84 -24.72
N PRO A 107 -1.83 -26.53 -24.13
CA PRO A 107 -1.92 -27.98 -23.93
C PRO A 107 -3.18 -28.34 -23.14
N LYS A 108 -4.08 -29.08 -23.80
CA LYS A 108 -5.38 -29.43 -23.21
C LYS A 108 -5.25 -30.73 -22.43
N ARG A 109 -5.78 -30.74 -21.21
CA ARG A 109 -6.08 -32.00 -20.51
C ARG A 109 -7.32 -32.62 -21.18
N LYS A 110 -7.65 -33.91 -20.88
CA LYS A 110 -8.82 -34.61 -21.41
C LYS A 110 -10.10 -33.78 -21.27
N THR A 111 -10.46 -33.04 -22.33
CA THR A 111 -11.73 -32.30 -22.44
C THR A 111 -12.80 -33.17 -23.06
N ARG A 112 -14.10 -32.81 -22.90
CA ARG A 112 -15.19 -33.48 -23.57
C ARG A 112 -15.04 -33.41 -25.12
N ALA A 113 -14.63 -32.23 -25.60
CA ALA A 113 -14.36 -32.02 -27.02
C ALA A 113 -13.22 -32.90 -27.53
N GLU A 114 -12.13 -33.03 -26.77
CA GLU A 114 -11.02 -33.90 -27.14
C GLU A 114 -11.44 -35.38 -27.19
N ALA A 115 -12.21 -35.83 -26.19
CA ALA A 115 -12.79 -37.18 -26.23
C ALA A 115 -13.69 -37.40 -27.43
N ALA A 116 -14.47 -36.39 -27.84
CA ALA A 116 -15.31 -36.45 -29.06
C ALA A 116 -14.49 -36.47 -30.34
N ARG A 117 -13.38 -35.71 -30.43
CA ARG A 117 -12.43 -35.79 -31.56
C ARG A 117 -11.80 -37.15 -31.69
N GLN A 118 -11.42 -37.79 -30.58
CA GLN A 118 -10.88 -39.15 -30.55
C GLN A 118 -11.90 -40.19 -31.06
N LYS A 119 -13.21 -39.95 -30.83
CA LYS A 119 -14.29 -40.74 -31.42
C LYS A 119 -14.54 -40.44 -32.94
N GLY A 120 -13.81 -39.49 -33.52
CA GLY A 120 -13.94 -39.14 -34.95
C GLY A 120 -15.15 -38.25 -35.26
N LEU A 121 -15.65 -37.46 -34.30
CA LEU A 121 -16.84 -36.63 -34.44
C LEU A 121 -16.57 -35.21 -34.96
N GLU A 122 -15.31 -34.85 -35.22
CA GLU A 122 -14.96 -33.52 -35.72
C GLU A 122 -15.60 -33.19 -37.11
N PRO A 123 -15.65 -34.12 -38.11
CA PRO A 123 -16.35 -33.84 -39.35
C PRO A 123 -17.84 -33.61 -39.16
N LEU A 124 -18.50 -34.27 -38.19
CA LEU A 124 -19.89 -34.01 -37.86
C LEU A 124 -20.06 -32.59 -37.25
N ALA A 125 -19.17 -32.17 -36.37
CA ALA A 125 -19.19 -30.81 -35.82
C ALA A 125 -19.05 -29.75 -36.95
N MET A 126 -18.16 -29.97 -37.90
CA MET A 126 -18.00 -29.09 -39.06
C MET A 126 -19.25 -29.06 -39.97
N LEU A 127 -19.89 -30.21 -40.20
CA LEU A 127 -21.15 -30.29 -40.94
C LEU A 127 -22.27 -29.48 -40.23
N LEU A 128 -22.39 -29.62 -38.91
CA LEU A 128 -23.36 -28.86 -38.15
C LEU A 128 -23.10 -27.35 -38.24
N LEU A 129 -21.84 -26.89 -38.15
CA LEU A 129 -21.47 -25.49 -38.29
C LEU A 129 -21.77 -24.90 -39.66
N MET A 130 -21.71 -25.69 -40.72
CA MET A 130 -22.11 -25.25 -42.08
C MET A 130 -23.59 -24.94 -42.20
N GLN A 131 -24.45 -25.58 -41.38
CA GLN A 131 -25.91 -25.36 -41.26
C GLN A 131 -26.65 -25.46 -42.63
N ARG A 132 -26.18 -26.33 -43.50
CA ARG A 132 -26.73 -26.50 -44.88
C ARG A 132 -27.38 -27.86 -45.12
N GLU A 133 -27.29 -28.80 -44.17
CA GLU A 133 -27.80 -30.14 -44.30
C GLU A 133 -29.32 -30.17 -44.01
N ASN A 134 -30.09 -30.77 -44.94
CA ASN A 134 -31.54 -30.88 -44.80
C ASN A 134 -32.00 -32.22 -44.20
N ASN A 135 -31.12 -33.24 -44.13
CA ASN A 135 -31.43 -34.55 -43.55
C ASN A 135 -30.35 -34.93 -42.56
N LEU A 136 -30.41 -34.29 -41.40
CA LEU A 136 -29.41 -34.44 -40.37
C LEU A 136 -29.32 -35.87 -39.82
N SER A 137 -30.48 -36.54 -39.59
CA SER A 137 -30.53 -37.91 -39.04
C SER A 137 -29.80 -38.91 -39.91
N ALA A 138 -29.98 -38.87 -41.25
CA ALA A 138 -29.28 -39.75 -42.17
C ALA A 138 -27.76 -39.54 -42.16
N ARG A 139 -27.31 -38.27 -41.95
CA ARG A 139 -25.89 -37.97 -41.85
C ARG A 139 -25.29 -38.40 -40.51
N VAL A 140 -25.99 -38.17 -39.41
CA VAL A 140 -25.52 -38.53 -38.05
C VAL A 140 -25.31 -40.04 -37.94
N ARG A 141 -26.18 -40.87 -38.52
CA ARG A 141 -26.04 -42.34 -38.51
C ARG A 141 -24.70 -42.82 -39.07
N GLN A 142 -24.08 -42.11 -39.99
CA GLN A 142 -22.77 -42.46 -40.54
C GLN A 142 -21.64 -42.36 -39.52
N PHE A 143 -21.86 -41.61 -38.44
CA PHE A 143 -20.89 -41.41 -37.32
C PHE A 143 -21.16 -42.33 -36.12
N VAL A 144 -22.28 -43.06 -36.11
CA VAL A 144 -22.59 -44.07 -35.08
C VAL A 144 -21.77 -45.31 -35.35
N LYS A 145 -20.54 -45.33 -34.87
CA LYS A 145 -19.59 -46.47 -35.02
C LYS A 145 -18.52 -46.40 -33.93
N GLY A 146 -17.88 -47.55 -33.66
CA GLY A 146 -16.85 -47.64 -32.64
C GLY A 146 -17.41 -47.35 -31.24
N ASP A 147 -16.85 -46.36 -30.59
CA ASP A 147 -17.24 -45.95 -29.23
C ASP A 147 -18.45 -45.00 -29.17
N VAL A 148 -19.07 -44.68 -30.31
CA VAL A 148 -20.29 -43.85 -30.41
C VAL A 148 -21.52 -44.74 -30.32
N LYS A 149 -22.31 -44.59 -29.26
CA LYS A 149 -23.42 -45.50 -28.92
C LYS A 149 -24.64 -45.33 -29.80
N ASP A 150 -25.05 -44.09 -30.05
CA ASP A 150 -26.27 -43.76 -30.81
C ASP A 150 -26.14 -42.35 -31.46
N GLU A 151 -27.20 -41.94 -32.14
CA GLU A 151 -27.27 -40.63 -32.81
C GLU A 151 -27.13 -39.47 -31.84
N GLU A 152 -27.68 -39.58 -30.61
CA GLU A 152 -27.59 -38.52 -29.62
C GLU A 152 -26.17 -38.41 -29.00
N ASP A 153 -25.47 -39.53 -28.80
CA ASP A 153 -24.04 -39.52 -28.36
C ASP A 153 -23.16 -38.86 -29.45
N ALA A 154 -23.45 -39.12 -30.75
CA ALA A 154 -22.78 -38.45 -31.83
C ALA A 154 -23.03 -36.95 -31.86
N LEU A 155 -24.29 -36.50 -31.75
CA LEU A 155 -24.67 -35.09 -31.71
C LEU A 155 -24.11 -34.39 -30.52
N LYS A 156 -24.17 -35.00 -29.34
CA LYS A 156 -23.61 -34.47 -28.11
C LYS A 156 -22.09 -34.25 -28.21
N GLY A 157 -21.36 -35.22 -28.74
CA GLY A 157 -19.93 -35.08 -29.00
C GLY A 157 -19.61 -33.96 -30.00
N ALA A 158 -20.40 -33.84 -31.07
CA ALA A 158 -20.24 -32.74 -32.01
C ALA A 158 -20.55 -31.38 -31.39
N ARG A 159 -21.60 -31.26 -30.54
CA ARG A 159 -21.91 -30.06 -29.76
C ARG A 159 -20.78 -29.70 -28.80
N ASP A 160 -20.16 -30.67 -28.12
CA ASP A 160 -19.01 -30.44 -27.25
C ASP A 160 -17.82 -29.84 -27.99
N ILE A 161 -17.55 -30.29 -29.24
CA ILE A 161 -16.51 -29.73 -30.11
C ILE A 161 -16.85 -28.27 -30.49
N ILE A 162 -18.09 -28.03 -30.93
CA ILE A 162 -18.55 -26.68 -31.30
C ILE A 162 -18.47 -25.73 -30.08
N ALA A 163 -18.90 -26.18 -28.92
CA ALA A 163 -18.85 -25.38 -27.71
C ALA A 163 -17.41 -24.97 -27.32
N GLU A 164 -16.45 -25.87 -27.52
CA GLU A 164 -15.03 -25.55 -27.30
C GLU A 164 -14.53 -24.53 -28.32
N GLN A 165 -14.87 -24.69 -29.62
CA GLN A 165 -14.50 -23.72 -30.67
C GLN A 165 -15.07 -22.33 -30.42
N VAL A 166 -16.35 -22.23 -29.99
CA VAL A 166 -16.96 -20.96 -29.61
C VAL A 166 -16.26 -20.34 -28.42
N ASN A 167 -15.87 -21.13 -27.41
CA ASN A 167 -15.13 -20.63 -26.24
C ASN A 167 -13.73 -20.11 -26.61
N GLU A 168 -13.10 -20.68 -27.63
CA GLU A 168 -11.75 -20.29 -28.09
C GLU A 168 -11.79 -19.17 -29.15
N ASP A 169 -12.97 -18.80 -29.63
CA ASP A 169 -13.11 -17.67 -30.55
C ASP A 169 -13.01 -16.35 -29.76
N GLU A 170 -12.00 -15.56 -30.08
CA GLU A 170 -11.77 -14.25 -29.48
C GLU A 170 -12.97 -13.31 -29.67
N ARG A 171 -13.70 -13.40 -30.76
CA ARG A 171 -14.89 -12.58 -31.00
C ARG A 171 -15.99 -12.91 -30.01
N ALA A 172 -16.21 -14.20 -29.75
CA ALA A 172 -17.15 -14.64 -28.72
C ALA A 172 -16.73 -14.14 -27.32
N ARG A 173 -15.47 -14.33 -26.98
CA ARG A 173 -14.93 -13.86 -25.68
C ARG A 173 -15.07 -12.35 -25.52
N ASN A 174 -14.69 -11.56 -26.50
CA ASN A 174 -14.81 -10.11 -26.48
C ASN A 174 -16.27 -9.63 -26.43
N LEU A 175 -17.19 -10.34 -27.09
CA LEU A 175 -18.61 -10.03 -27.00
C LEU A 175 -19.12 -10.19 -25.57
N ILE A 176 -18.78 -11.29 -24.90
CA ILE A 176 -19.17 -11.53 -23.50
C ILE A 176 -18.46 -10.58 -22.54
N ARG A 177 -17.14 -10.32 -22.69
CA ARG A 177 -16.42 -9.30 -21.89
C ARG A 177 -17.08 -7.93 -21.98
N ASN A 178 -17.50 -7.54 -23.17
CA ASN A 178 -18.18 -6.25 -23.35
C ASN A 178 -19.51 -6.20 -22.58
N GLN A 179 -20.26 -7.31 -22.50
CA GLN A 179 -21.46 -7.39 -21.69
C GLN A 179 -21.13 -7.29 -20.19
N PHE A 180 -20.18 -8.09 -19.72
CA PHE A 180 -19.70 -8.00 -18.33
C PHE A 180 -19.19 -6.59 -17.99
N SER A 181 -18.36 -6.03 -18.83
CA SER A 181 -17.84 -4.66 -18.63
C SER A 181 -18.94 -3.62 -18.51
N ARG A 182 -20.08 -3.77 -19.18
CA ARG A 182 -21.17 -2.78 -19.15
C ARG A 182 -22.18 -3.04 -18.05
N GLN A 183 -22.51 -4.29 -17.77
CA GLN A 183 -23.69 -4.69 -17.00
C GLN A 183 -23.41 -5.71 -15.90
N ALA A 184 -22.13 -6.03 -15.60
CA ALA A 184 -21.85 -6.97 -14.53
C ALA A 184 -22.34 -6.43 -13.18
N MET A 185 -23.09 -7.28 -12.50
CA MET A 185 -23.50 -7.10 -11.12
C MET A 185 -22.65 -7.97 -10.21
N ILE A 186 -22.21 -7.43 -9.10
CA ILE A 186 -21.69 -8.24 -8.01
C ILE A 186 -22.85 -8.56 -7.08
N THR A 187 -23.06 -9.84 -6.83
CA THR A 187 -24.11 -10.31 -5.91
C THR A 187 -23.48 -11.16 -4.82
N SER A 188 -23.96 -11.00 -3.60
CA SER A 188 -23.55 -11.87 -2.50
C SER A 188 -24.78 -12.36 -1.73
N LYS A 189 -24.74 -13.62 -1.32
CA LYS A 189 -25.77 -14.26 -0.51
C LYS A 189 -25.11 -15.04 0.62
N VAL A 190 -25.75 -15.05 1.79
CA VAL A 190 -25.27 -15.85 2.90
C VAL A 190 -25.38 -17.35 2.54
N VAL A 191 -24.37 -18.13 2.93
CA VAL A 191 -24.39 -19.60 2.77
C VAL A 191 -25.47 -20.17 3.70
N LYS A 192 -26.36 -21.00 3.15
CA LYS A 192 -27.48 -21.59 3.87
C LYS A 192 -27.04 -22.25 5.18
N GLY A 193 -27.65 -21.84 6.27
CA GLY A 193 -27.40 -22.36 7.62
C GLY A 193 -26.35 -21.56 8.41
N LYS A 194 -25.69 -20.58 7.81
CA LYS A 194 -24.68 -19.74 8.48
C LYS A 194 -25.20 -18.39 8.99
N GLU A 195 -26.46 -18.07 8.76
CA GLU A 195 -27.05 -16.77 9.07
C GLU A 195 -27.00 -16.40 10.56
N LYS A 196 -26.94 -17.43 11.43
CA LYS A 196 -26.96 -17.28 12.89
C LYS A 196 -25.58 -17.42 13.56
N GLU A 197 -24.55 -17.71 12.79
CA GLU A 197 -23.19 -17.82 13.33
C GLU A 197 -22.71 -16.43 13.79
N GLU A 198 -22.09 -16.33 14.95
CA GLU A 198 -21.54 -15.08 15.47
C GLU A 198 -20.54 -14.43 14.50
N ALA A 199 -19.70 -15.26 13.86
CA ALA A 199 -18.75 -14.83 12.85
C ALA A 199 -19.42 -14.22 11.59
N ALA A 200 -20.68 -14.60 11.30
CA ALA A 200 -21.42 -14.11 10.15
C ALA A 200 -22.02 -12.72 10.38
N LEU A 201 -22.27 -12.32 11.63
CA LEU A 201 -22.96 -11.06 11.96
C LEU A 201 -22.24 -9.82 11.36
N LYS A 202 -20.92 -9.83 11.27
CA LYS A 202 -20.13 -8.76 10.66
C LYS A 202 -20.39 -8.58 9.16
N TYR A 203 -20.97 -9.59 8.49
CA TYR A 203 -21.31 -9.58 7.06
C TYR A 203 -22.80 -9.41 6.79
N ARG A 204 -23.63 -9.10 7.80
CA ARG A 204 -25.08 -9.04 7.67
C ARG A 204 -25.57 -8.13 6.54
N ASP A 205 -24.87 -7.02 6.30
CA ASP A 205 -25.20 -6.08 5.23
C ASP A 205 -25.00 -6.68 3.82
N TYR A 206 -24.33 -7.84 3.71
CA TYR A 206 -24.02 -8.57 2.47
C TYR A 206 -24.73 -9.92 2.35
N PHE A 207 -25.69 -10.24 3.24
CA PHE A 207 -26.43 -11.50 3.21
C PHE A 207 -27.35 -11.64 2.00
N ASP A 208 -27.87 -10.54 1.50
CA ASP A 208 -28.60 -10.43 0.24
C ASP A 208 -28.27 -9.07 -0.38
N PHE A 209 -27.18 -9.04 -1.12
CA PHE A 209 -26.62 -7.80 -1.65
C PHE A 209 -26.42 -7.91 -3.16
N SER A 210 -26.74 -6.83 -3.88
CA SER A 210 -26.53 -6.71 -5.31
C SER A 210 -26.28 -5.27 -5.70
N GLU A 211 -25.19 -5.02 -6.44
CA GLU A 211 -24.94 -3.71 -7.08
C GLU A 211 -24.13 -3.85 -8.37
N PRO A 212 -24.17 -2.84 -9.26
CA PRO A 212 -23.30 -2.83 -10.43
C PRO A 212 -21.81 -2.88 -10.01
N LEU A 213 -21.04 -3.83 -10.58
CA LEU A 213 -19.62 -4.00 -10.25
C LEU A 213 -18.81 -2.70 -10.40
N LYS A 214 -19.14 -1.87 -11.37
CA LYS A 214 -18.50 -0.56 -11.59
C LYS A 214 -18.69 0.43 -10.45
N LYS A 215 -19.76 0.28 -9.67
CA LYS A 215 -20.11 1.16 -8.53
C LYS A 215 -19.65 0.58 -7.20
N CYS A 216 -19.23 -0.69 -7.18
CA CYS A 216 -18.76 -1.33 -5.97
C CYS A 216 -17.43 -0.73 -5.55
N THR A 217 -17.41 -0.10 -4.38
CA THR A 217 -16.22 0.51 -3.81
C THR A 217 -15.26 -0.55 -3.29
N SER A 218 -13.95 -0.25 -3.30
CA SER A 218 -12.89 -1.20 -2.95
C SER A 218 -13.07 -1.82 -1.57
N HIS A 219 -13.41 -1.02 -0.55
CA HIS A 219 -13.63 -1.54 0.79
C HIS A 219 -14.82 -2.51 0.88
N ARG A 220 -15.88 -2.26 0.11
CA ARG A 220 -17.07 -3.13 0.05
C ARG A 220 -16.74 -4.44 -0.67
N LEU A 221 -16.03 -4.34 -1.79
CA LEU A 221 -15.55 -5.53 -2.51
C LEU A 221 -14.65 -6.40 -1.61
N LEU A 222 -13.70 -5.79 -0.90
CA LEU A 222 -12.81 -6.52 0.01
C LEU A 222 -13.57 -7.16 1.18
N ALA A 223 -14.59 -6.49 1.74
CA ALA A 223 -15.45 -7.06 2.76
C ALA A 223 -16.21 -8.30 2.26
N ILE A 224 -16.82 -8.20 1.06
CA ILE A 224 -17.54 -9.30 0.41
C ILE A 224 -16.60 -10.49 0.14
N ARG A 225 -15.39 -10.22 -0.39
CA ARG A 225 -14.38 -11.25 -0.67
C ARG A 225 -13.85 -11.92 0.59
N ARG A 226 -13.68 -11.18 1.70
CA ARG A 226 -13.35 -11.77 3.00
C ARG A 226 -14.46 -12.71 3.46
N GLY A 227 -15.73 -12.29 3.36
CA GLY A 227 -16.88 -13.15 3.71
C GLY A 227 -16.97 -14.41 2.85
N GLU A 228 -16.58 -14.33 1.58
CA GLU A 228 -16.47 -15.49 0.68
C GLU A 228 -15.32 -16.42 1.10
N ALA A 229 -14.14 -15.88 1.38
CA ALA A 229 -12.98 -16.66 1.82
C ALA A 229 -13.21 -17.35 3.17
N GLU A 230 -13.96 -16.73 4.08
CA GLU A 230 -14.39 -17.33 5.35
C GLU A 230 -15.55 -18.34 5.14
N GLY A 231 -16.04 -18.51 3.91
CA GLY A 231 -17.13 -19.45 3.57
C GLY A 231 -18.49 -19.05 4.12
N ILE A 232 -18.69 -17.78 4.47
CA ILE A 232 -19.94 -17.21 4.97
C ILE A 232 -20.82 -16.70 3.83
N LEU A 233 -20.22 -16.08 2.83
CA LEU A 233 -20.90 -15.56 1.68
C LEU A 233 -20.63 -16.41 0.43
N LYS A 234 -21.62 -16.50 -0.44
CA LYS A 234 -21.47 -16.98 -1.82
C LYS A 234 -21.56 -15.76 -2.73
N VAL A 235 -20.51 -15.53 -3.51
CA VAL A 235 -20.38 -14.36 -4.38
C VAL A 235 -20.45 -14.77 -5.84
N SER A 236 -21.09 -13.97 -6.69
CA SER A 236 -21.03 -14.11 -8.14
C SER A 236 -20.97 -12.74 -8.83
N ILE A 237 -20.33 -12.74 -10.00
CA ILE A 237 -20.20 -11.57 -10.87
C ILE A 237 -20.73 -11.95 -12.24
N THR A 238 -21.97 -11.53 -12.53
CA THR A 238 -22.65 -11.86 -13.78
C THR A 238 -23.39 -10.64 -14.32
N PRO A 239 -23.61 -10.53 -15.63
CA PRO A 239 -24.54 -9.53 -16.17
C PRO A 239 -25.93 -9.67 -15.57
N ASP A 240 -26.63 -8.57 -15.38
CA ASP A 240 -27.99 -8.54 -14.86
C ASP A 240 -28.96 -9.32 -15.78
N ASP A 241 -28.78 -9.18 -17.09
CA ASP A 241 -29.51 -9.95 -18.12
C ASP A 241 -28.56 -10.93 -18.83
N GLU A 242 -28.53 -12.17 -18.37
CA GLU A 242 -27.75 -13.25 -19.00
C GLU A 242 -28.32 -13.71 -20.34
N SER A 243 -29.63 -13.51 -20.59
CA SER A 243 -30.25 -13.90 -21.84
C SER A 243 -29.71 -13.10 -23.03
N ALA A 244 -29.41 -11.83 -22.80
CA ALA A 244 -28.77 -10.97 -23.80
C ALA A 244 -27.39 -11.47 -24.24
N CYS A 245 -26.66 -12.19 -23.38
CA CYS A 245 -25.37 -12.79 -23.73
C CYS A 245 -25.55 -13.95 -24.73
N THR A 246 -26.48 -14.87 -24.44
CA THR A 246 -26.76 -16.03 -25.29
C THR A 246 -27.34 -15.60 -26.60
N GLU A 247 -28.31 -14.70 -26.61
CA GLU A 247 -28.92 -14.17 -27.86
C GLU A 247 -27.89 -13.53 -28.81
N ARG A 248 -26.90 -12.79 -28.25
CA ARG A 248 -25.84 -12.16 -29.05
C ARG A 248 -24.89 -13.20 -29.64
N LEU A 249 -24.55 -14.25 -28.89
CA LEU A 249 -23.77 -15.36 -29.40
C LEU A 249 -24.54 -16.13 -30.47
N GLU A 250 -25.81 -16.43 -30.24
CA GLU A 250 -26.65 -17.09 -31.23
C GLU A 250 -26.72 -16.30 -32.53
N ARG A 251 -26.91 -14.99 -32.49
CA ARG A 251 -26.89 -14.14 -33.71
C ARG A 251 -25.57 -14.21 -34.48
N GLN A 252 -24.46 -14.53 -33.82
CA GLN A 252 -23.15 -14.65 -34.46
C GLN A 252 -22.93 -16.02 -35.09
N TYR A 253 -23.45 -17.10 -34.50
CA TYR A 253 -23.12 -18.46 -34.87
C TYR A 253 -24.29 -19.23 -35.51
N VAL A 254 -25.55 -18.84 -35.27
CA VAL A 254 -26.72 -19.54 -35.76
C VAL A 254 -27.25 -18.84 -37.01
N HIS A 255 -27.28 -19.59 -38.10
CA HIS A 255 -27.71 -19.11 -39.41
C HIS A 255 -28.87 -19.99 -39.93
N GLY A 256 -30.09 -19.46 -39.98
CA GLY A 256 -31.27 -20.19 -40.42
C GLY A 256 -32.02 -20.92 -39.30
N ASN A 257 -33.01 -21.76 -39.70
CA ASN A 257 -33.96 -22.40 -38.78
C ASN A 257 -34.02 -23.93 -38.94
N GLY A 258 -33.00 -24.53 -39.55
CA GLY A 258 -32.92 -25.98 -39.78
C GLY A 258 -32.49 -26.79 -38.56
N GLU A 259 -32.53 -28.11 -38.65
CA GLU A 259 -32.09 -29.02 -37.59
C GLU A 259 -30.63 -28.77 -37.17
N CYS A 260 -29.74 -28.52 -38.13
CA CYS A 260 -28.34 -28.17 -37.84
C CYS A 260 -28.23 -26.85 -37.02
N SER A 261 -29.05 -25.85 -37.37
CA SER A 261 -29.06 -24.57 -36.67
C SER A 261 -29.52 -24.74 -35.23
N ALA A 262 -30.49 -25.63 -34.95
CA ALA A 262 -30.90 -25.98 -33.61
C ALA A 262 -29.77 -26.62 -32.80
N GLN A 263 -29.01 -27.54 -33.40
CA GLN A 263 -27.85 -28.17 -32.75
C GLN A 263 -26.73 -27.16 -32.46
N VAL A 264 -26.48 -26.20 -33.35
CA VAL A 264 -25.52 -25.13 -33.13
C VAL A 264 -25.99 -24.20 -32.01
N ALA A 265 -27.28 -23.86 -31.94
CA ALA A 265 -27.85 -23.05 -30.87
C ALA A 265 -27.66 -23.72 -29.49
N GLU A 266 -27.92 -25.05 -29.40
CA GLU A 266 -27.66 -25.79 -28.16
C GLU A 266 -26.17 -25.77 -27.78
N ALA A 267 -25.26 -25.94 -28.75
CA ALA A 267 -23.83 -25.91 -28.52
C ALA A 267 -23.34 -24.52 -28.05
N VAL A 268 -23.87 -23.44 -28.64
CA VAL A 268 -23.58 -22.05 -28.25
C VAL A 268 -24.07 -21.76 -26.84
N ASN A 269 -25.25 -22.23 -26.47
CA ASN A 269 -25.80 -22.09 -25.11
C ASN A 269 -24.96 -22.87 -24.09
N ASP A 270 -24.50 -24.09 -24.42
CA ASP A 270 -23.58 -24.85 -23.57
C ASP A 270 -22.22 -24.17 -23.46
N ALA A 271 -21.69 -23.65 -24.58
CA ALA A 271 -20.44 -22.87 -24.57
C ALA A 271 -20.51 -21.68 -23.61
N TYR A 272 -21.62 -20.93 -23.66
CA TYR A 272 -21.81 -19.81 -22.73
C TYR A 272 -21.87 -20.29 -21.29
N LYS A 273 -22.79 -21.20 -20.96
CA LYS A 273 -23.06 -21.60 -19.57
C LYS A 273 -21.90 -22.31 -18.90
N ARG A 274 -21.23 -23.20 -19.64
CA ARG A 274 -20.22 -24.11 -19.11
C ARG A 274 -18.78 -23.59 -19.26
N LEU A 275 -18.49 -22.80 -20.29
CA LEU A 275 -17.12 -22.41 -20.62
C LEU A 275 -16.90 -20.90 -20.53
N LEU A 276 -17.62 -20.09 -21.32
CA LEU A 276 -17.41 -18.64 -21.42
C LEU A 276 -17.76 -17.91 -20.14
N LYS A 277 -18.97 -18.12 -19.59
CA LYS A 277 -19.42 -17.44 -18.38
C LYS A 277 -18.48 -17.68 -17.20
N PRO A 278 -18.14 -18.92 -16.80
CA PRO A 278 -17.22 -19.14 -15.67
C PRO A 278 -15.83 -18.57 -15.90
N ALA A 279 -15.32 -18.62 -17.15
CA ALA A 279 -14.01 -18.06 -17.49
C ALA A 279 -14.01 -16.54 -17.36
N ILE A 280 -14.99 -15.85 -17.93
CA ILE A 280 -15.11 -14.38 -17.89
C ILE A 280 -15.48 -13.90 -16.48
N GLU A 281 -16.33 -14.62 -15.74
CA GLU A 281 -16.62 -14.33 -14.32
C GLU A 281 -15.34 -14.37 -13.49
N THR A 282 -14.49 -15.40 -13.67
CA THR A 282 -13.20 -15.50 -13.00
C THR A 282 -12.28 -14.33 -13.37
N GLU A 283 -12.24 -13.95 -14.65
CA GLU A 283 -11.46 -12.81 -15.14
C GLU A 283 -11.90 -11.50 -14.46
N PHE A 284 -13.21 -11.19 -14.47
CA PHE A 284 -13.75 -9.99 -13.84
C PHE A 284 -13.61 -10.01 -12.30
N SER A 285 -13.71 -11.20 -11.71
CA SER A 285 -13.41 -11.40 -10.29
C SER A 285 -11.96 -11.03 -9.95
N ALA A 286 -11.00 -11.48 -10.74
CA ALA A 286 -9.58 -11.17 -10.55
C ALA A 286 -9.29 -9.69 -10.80
N LEU A 287 -9.77 -9.13 -11.92
CA LEU A 287 -9.57 -7.71 -12.27
C LEU A 287 -10.16 -6.76 -11.23
N SER A 288 -11.38 -7.03 -10.76
CA SER A 288 -12.01 -6.20 -9.72
C SER A 288 -11.27 -6.29 -8.40
N LYS A 289 -10.78 -7.47 -8.03
CA LYS A 289 -9.97 -7.67 -6.82
C LYS A 289 -8.62 -6.95 -6.92
N GLU A 290 -7.93 -7.07 -8.06
CA GLU A 290 -6.66 -6.37 -8.28
C GLU A 290 -6.81 -4.86 -8.16
N LYS A 291 -7.84 -4.28 -8.78
CA LYS A 291 -8.15 -2.86 -8.67
C LYS A 291 -8.43 -2.45 -7.22
N ALA A 292 -9.21 -3.25 -6.48
CA ALA A 292 -9.51 -2.97 -5.10
C ALA A 292 -8.26 -3.05 -4.20
N ASP A 293 -7.38 -4.00 -4.46
CA ASP A 293 -6.11 -4.14 -3.76
C ASP A 293 -5.20 -2.93 -4.00
N GLU A 294 -5.02 -2.50 -5.24
CA GLU A 294 -4.18 -1.35 -5.59
C GLU A 294 -4.69 -0.06 -4.92
N GLU A 295 -6.01 0.15 -4.91
CA GLU A 295 -6.61 1.30 -4.26
C GLU A 295 -6.45 1.26 -2.74
N ALA A 296 -6.66 0.10 -2.11
CA ALA A 296 -6.48 -0.07 -0.67
C ALA A 296 -5.00 0.06 -0.25
N ILE A 297 -4.07 -0.55 -0.99
CA ILE A 297 -2.64 -0.48 -0.72
C ILE A 297 -2.14 0.97 -0.79
N ARG A 298 -2.63 1.77 -1.74
CA ARG A 298 -2.29 3.19 -1.82
C ARG A 298 -2.70 3.95 -0.56
N VAL A 299 -3.89 3.70 -0.03
CA VAL A 299 -4.35 4.31 1.22
C VAL A 299 -3.50 3.83 2.40
N PHE A 300 -3.17 2.54 2.46
CA PHE A 300 -2.33 2.00 3.53
C PHE A 300 -0.92 2.57 3.50
N ALA A 301 -0.34 2.76 2.32
CA ALA A 301 0.96 3.41 2.15
C ALA A 301 0.93 4.86 2.64
N GLU A 302 -0.14 5.61 2.33
CA GLU A 302 -0.29 6.99 2.81
C GLU A 302 -0.50 7.05 4.34
N ASN A 303 -1.30 6.16 4.90
CA ASN A 303 -1.45 6.05 6.36
C ASN A 303 -0.11 5.74 7.04
N LEU A 304 0.68 4.80 6.49
CA LEU A 304 2.02 4.51 7.00
C LEU A 304 2.94 5.73 6.91
N ARG A 305 2.93 6.43 5.77
CA ARG A 305 3.72 7.65 5.57
C ARG A 305 3.45 8.68 6.65
N GLN A 306 2.18 8.91 6.96
CA GLN A 306 1.77 9.86 7.99
C GLN A 306 2.19 9.42 9.40
N LEU A 307 2.14 8.11 9.70
CA LEU A 307 2.63 7.57 10.97
C LEU A 307 4.15 7.76 11.12
N LEU A 308 4.91 7.46 10.07
CA LEU A 308 6.37 7.58 10.07
C LEU A 308 6.83 9.04 10.16
N LEU A 309 6.10 9.96 9.50
CA LEU A 309 6.37 11.39 9.50
C LEU A 309 5.65 12.15 10.63
N ALA A 310 5.06 11.44 11.60
CA ALA A 310 4.46 12.08 12.76
C ALA A 310 5.48 12.93 13.53
N PRO A 311 5.06 14.05 14.14
CA PRO A 311 5.94 14.98 14.83
C PRO A 311 6.74 14.31 15.96
N PRO A 312 8.08 14.36 15.94
CA PRO A 312 8.89 13.85 17.04
C PRO A 312 8.92 14.83 18.22
N LEU A 313 8.93 14.31 19.44
CA LEU A 313 9.21 15.10 20.63
C LEU A 313 10.68 15.55 20.69
N GLY A 314 11.57 14.77 20.11
CA GLY A 314 13.01 14.95 20.13
C GLY A 314 13.67 14.36 21.39
N GLN A 315 14.88 14.82 21.69
CA GLN A 315 15.73 14.31 22.76
C GLN A 315 15.30 14.87 24.12
N LYS A 316 14.23 14.29 24.69
CA LYS A 316 13.75 14.59 26.03
C LYS A 316 13.72 13.37 26.93
N ARG A 317 13.87 13.55 28.24
CA ARG A 317 13.70 12.46 29.21
C ARG A 317 12.24 12.06 29.26
N THR A 318 11.94 10.84 28.83
CA THR A 318 10.59 10.39 28.58
C THR A 318 10.24 9.18 29.43
N MET A 319 9.04 9.18 30.00
CA MET A 319 8.45 8.02 30.66
C MET A 319 7.52 7.31 29.66
N GLY A 320 7.74 6.02 29.41
CA GLY A 320 6.84 5.17 28.63
C GLY A 320 5.91 4.38 29.55
N ILE A 321 4.61 4.37 29.25
CA ILE A 321 3.62 3.58 30.01
C ILE A 321 2.86 2.70 29.04
N ASP A 322 2.92 1.38 29.26
CA ASP A 322 2.09 0.38 28.60
C ASP A 322 0.91 0.08 29.54
N PRO A 323 -0.32 0.53 29.21
CA PRO A 323 -1.47 0.42 30.09
C PRO A 323 -1.98 -1.02 30.19
N GLY A 324 -2.49 -1.40 31.37
CA GLY A 324 -3.13 -2.71 31.54
C GLY A 324 -3.91 -2.82 32.85
N TYR A 325 -5.06 -3.54 32.82
CA TYR A 325 -5.87 -3.78 33.99
C TYR A 325 -5.29 -4.88 34.89
N ARG A 326 -5.20 -6.12 34.37
CA ARG A 326 -4.81 -7.30 35.14
C ARG A 326 -3.32 -7.32 35.50
N THR A 327 -2.48 -7.05 34.52
CA THR A 327 -1.03 -7.10 34.65
C THR A 327 -0.44 -5.80 35.22
N GLY A 328 -1.28 -4.77 35.44
CA GLY A 328 -0.87 -3.44 35.82
C GLY A 328 -0.29 -2.65 34.64
N CYS A 329 -0.05 -1.36 34.85
CA CYS A 329 0.63 -0.49 33.89
C CYS A 329 2.14 -0.68 34.04
N LYS A 330 2.82 -0.99 32.92
CA LYS A 330 4.29 -1.09 32.88
C LYS A 330 4.86 0.29 32.64
N VAL A 331 5.71 0.75 33.56
CA VAL A 331 6.32 2.08 33.51
C VAL A 331 7.81 1.92 33.27
N VAL A 332 8.35 2.68 32.32
CA VAL A 332 9.78 2.77 32.05
C VAL A 332 10.21 4.23 32.04
N CYS A 333 11.41 4.52 32.55
CA CYS A 333 12.03 5.83 32.46
C CYS A 333 13.19 5.76 31.48
N LEU A 334 13.18 6.67 30.49
CA LEU A 334 14.18 6.76 29.44
C LEU A 334 14.96 8.08 29.55
N ASP A 335 16.26 8.04 29.27
CA ASP A 335 17.07 9.26 29.10
C ASP A 335 16.75 9.96 27.77
N ALA A 336 17.43 11.07 27.50
CA ALA A 336 17.25 11.85 26.27
C ALA A 336 17.70 11.09 24.99
N GLN A 337 18.43 10.01 25.11
CA GLN A 337 18.87 9.12 24.02
C GLN A 337 17.98 7.88 23.87
N GLY A 338 16.95 7.75 24.74
CA GLY A 338 16.05 6.59 24.75
C GLY A 338 16.65 5.35 25.44
N THR A 339 17.68 5.52 26.27
CA THR A 339 18.26 4.43 27.07
C THR A 339 17.38 4.17 28.27
N LEU A 340 17.12 2.88 28.58
CA LEU A 340 16.33 2.49 29.74
C LEU A 340 17.10 2.75 31.06
N LEU A 341 16.55 3.61 31.89
CA LEU A 341 17.12 3.94 33.23
C LEU A 341 16.45 3.16 34.36
N HIS A 342 15.14 2.92 34.24
CA HIS A 342 14.35 2.26 35.28
C HIS A 342 13.08 1.65 34.68
N ASN A 343 12.59 0.57 35.31
CA ASN A 343 11.29 -0.01 35.01
C ASN A 343 10.60 -0.50 36.26
N GLU A 344 9.29 -0.36 36.34
CA GLU A 344 8.44 -0.99 37.34
C GLU A 344 6.99 -1.12 36.89
N ALA A 345 6.18 -1.88 37.61
CA ALA A 345 4.74 -1.99 37.40
C ALA A 345 3.98 -1.22 38.46
N ILE A 346 2.93 -0.50 38.06
CA ILE A 346 1.98 0.18 38.94
C ILE A 346 0.57 -0.34 38.69
N TYR A 347 -0.31 -0.26 39.67
CA TYR A 347 -1.65 -0.83 39.62
C TYR A 347 -2.73 0.21 39.99
N PRO A 348 -2.90 1.28 39.18
CA PRO A 348 -3.87 2.33 39.49
C PRO A 348 -5.32 1.89 39.26
N HIS A 349 -5.55 0.82 38.45
CA HIS A 349 -6.87 0.38 37.97
C HIS A 349 -7.32 -0.92 38.66
N PRO A 350 -8.66 -1.25 38.60
CA PRO A 350 -9.17 -2.54 39.01
C PRO A 350 -8.43 -3.70 38.32
N PRO A 351 -8.27 -4.87 38.97
CA PRO A 351 -8.87 -5.26 40.25
C PRO A 351 -8.10 -4.77 41.49
N LYS A 352 -6.84 -4.36 41.39
CA LYS A 352 -6.04 -3.97 42.56
C LYS A 352 -6.36 -2.57 43.07
N SER A 353 -6.63 -1.63 42.16
CA SER A 353 -7.01 -0.23 42.50
C SER A 353 -6.08 0.49 43.51
N GLU A 354 -4.77 0.26 43.39
CA GLU A 354 -3.75 0.86 44.30
C GLU A 354 -3.43 2.31 43.86
N THR A 355 -4.45 3.14 43.61
CA THR A 355 -4.33 4.47 42.98
C THR A 355 -3.40 5.40 43.75
N ALA A 356 -3.50 5.46 45.07
CA ALA A 356 -2.66 6.34 45.89
C ALA A 356 -1.18 5.91 45.93
N LEU A 357 -0.91 4.59 45.94
CA LEU A 357 0.44 4.06 45.89
C LEU A 357 1.07 4.27 44.51
N ALA A 358 0.31 3.97 43.46
CA ALA A 358 0.72 4.18 42.07
C ALA A 358 1.04 5.67 41.82
N GLY A 359 0.22 6.60 42.30
CA GLY A 359 0.45 8.04 42.17
C GLY A 359 1.76 8.49 42.85
N ARG A 360 1.99 8.05 44.09
CA ARG A 360 3.27 8.38 44.81
C ARG A 360 4.50 7.85 44.08
N LYS A 361 4.44 6.63 43.55
CA LYS A 361 5.52 6.05 42.77
C LYS A 361 5.78 6.87 41.52
N LEU A 362 4.73 7.19 40.76
CA LEU A 362 4.83 7.97 39.53
C LEU A 362 5.48 9.34 39.75
N VAL A 363 5.01 10.08 40.77
CA VAL A 363 5.59 11.39 41.15
C VAL A 363 7.06 11.26 41.51
N LYS A 364 7.43 10.26 42.34
CA LYS A 364 8.82 10.01 42.71
C LYS A 364 9.71 9.70 41.49
N LEU A 365 9.23 8.89 40.55
CA LEU A 365 9.98 8.58 39.33
C LEU A 365 10.18 9.81 38.45
N VAL A 366 9.17 10.67 38.29
CA VAL A 366 9.27 11.92 37.54
C VAL A 366 10.33 12.82 38.14
N GLU A 367 10.34 12.98 39.45
CA GLU A 367 11.35 13.79 40.19
C GLU A 367 12.75 13.18 40.06
N GLN A 368 12.89 11.88 40.33
CA GLN A 368 14.18 11.19 40.39
C GLN A 368 14.88 11.15 39.00
N TYR A 369 14.15 10.87 37.98
CA TYR A 369 14.70 10.74 36.60
C TYR A 369 14.53 12.01 35.77
N LYS A 370 14.00 13.09 36.38
CA LYS A 370 13.78 14.40 35.72
C LYS A 370 12.98 14.27 34.41
N ILE A 371 11.88 13.52 34.46
CA ILE A 371 11.03 13.27 33.30
C ILE A 371 10.38 14.57 32.82
N GLU A 372 10.40 14.80 31.51
CA GLU A 372 9.85 15.99 30.86
C GLU A 372 8.55 15.65 30.10
N ALA A 373 8.38 14.38 29.68
CA ALA A 373 7.20 13.94 28.97
C ALA A 373 6.83 12.50 29.33
N ILE A 374 5.54 12.19 29.24
CA ILE A 374 5.00 10.86 29.50
C ILE A 374 4.26 10.39 28.22
N ALA A 375 4.66 9.23 27.69
CA ALA A 375 4.03 8.54 26.58
C ALA A 375 3.16 7.40 27.12
N ILE A 376 1.89 7.38 26.78
CA ILE A 376 0.94 6.33 27.17
C ILE A 376 0.48 5.61 25.92
N GLY A 377 0.59 4.27 25.89
CA GLY A 377 0.06 3.46 24.77
C GLY A 377 -1.44 3.63 24.63
N ASN A 378 -1.95 3.62 23.40
CA ASN A 378 -3.38 3.84 23.10
C ASN A 378 -4.26 2.58 23.20
N GLY A 379 -3.75 1.49 23.75
CA GLY A 379 -4.48 0.24 23.91
C GLY A 379 -5.43 0.20 25.11
N THR A 380 -5.61 -1.01 25.65
CA THR A 380 -6.52 -1.26 26.78
C THR A 380 -6.15 -0.41 28.01
N ALA A 381 -7.11 0.22 28.67
CA ALA A 381 -6.95 1.10 29.83
C ALA A 381 -6.16 2.41 29.57
N SER A 382 -5.94 2.78 28.32
CA SER A 382 -5.20 3.98 27.94
C SER A 382 -5.83 5.25 28.50
N ARG A 383 -7.12 5.42 28.39
CA ARG A 383 -7.85 6.62 28.83
C ARG A 383 -7.86 6.77 30.34
N GLU A 384 -8.11 5.68 31.05
CA GLU A 384 -8.08 5.65 32.51
C GLU A 384 -6.67 5.96 33.01
N THR A 385 -5.65 5.42 32.34
CA THR A 385 -4.25 5.70 32.64
C THR A 385 -3.89 7.15 32.34
N ALA A 386 -4.34 7.72 31.23
CA ALA A 386 -4.10 9.13 30.90
C ALA A 386 -4.74 10.07 31.94
N ARG A 387 -5.99 9.80 32.34
CA ARG A 387 -6.66 10.56 33.41
C ARG A 387 -5.91 10.45 34.75
N PHE A 388 -5.53 9.23 35.10
CA PHE A 388 -4.77 8.99 36.32
C PHE A 388 -3.44 9.76 36.31
N VAL A 389 -2.66 9.69 35.25
CA VAL A 389 -1.37 10.38 35.08
C VAL A 389 -1.55 11.90 35.12
N THR A 390 -2.52 12.43 34.39
CA THR A 390 -2.79 13.89 34.34
C THR A 390 -3.31 14.44 35.67
N SER A 391 -3.94 13.62 36.50
CA SER A 391 -4.44 14.03 37.82
C SER A 391 -3.35 14.19 38.89
N GLN A 392 -2.13 13.69 38.64
CA GLN A 392 -1.04 13.77 39.56
C GLN A 392 -0.42 15.21 39.60
N ARG A 393 0.15 15.59 40.73
CA ARG A 393 0.90 16.86 40.87
C ARG A 393 2.39 16.56 40.85
N TYR A 394 3.05 17.01 39.81
CA TYR A 394 4.49 16.85 39.62
C TYR A 394 5.26 18.08 40.14
N ASP A 395 6.55 17.91 40.38
CA ASP A 395 7.48 18.99 40.80
C ASP A 395 7.83 19.97 39.66
N ARG A 396 7.45 19.60 38.43
CA ARG A 396 7.70 20.33 37.17
C ARG A 396 6.56 20.18 36.19
N GLU A 397 6.61 20.95 35.11
CA GLU A 397 5.71 20.78 33.96
C GLU A 397 6.08 19.49 33.22
N VAL A 398 5.11 18.58 33.10
CA VAL A 398 5.25 17.30 32.40
C VAL A 398 4.17 17.21 31.32
N GLN A 399 4.59 17.06 30.08
CA GLN A 399 3.69 16.90 28.96
C GLN A 399 3.23 15.43 28.84
N VAL A 400 1.94 15.20 28.72
CA VAL A 400 1.37 13.83 28.60
C VAL A 400 0.80 13.62 27.22
N PHE A 401 1.20 12.51 26.59
CA PHE A 401 0.80 12.14 25.22
C PHE A 401 0.28 10.72 25.19
N VAL A 402 -0.76 10.51 24.38
CA VAL A 402 -1.20 9.16 24.00
C VAL A 402 -0.53 8.82 22.66
N VAL A 403 0.13 7.67 22.60
CA VAL A 403 0.95 7.23 21.48
C VAL A 403 0.40 5.91 20.93
N SER A 404 0.36 5.73 19.62
CA SER A 404 -0.01 4.45 19.01
C SER A 404 0.93 3.33 19.46
N GLU A 405 0.38 2.23 19.93
CA GLU A 405 1.13 1.02 20.29
C GLU A 405 1.10 -0.05 19.18
N ASP A 406 0.56 0.27 17.99
CA ASP A 406 0.48 -0.66 16.87
C ASP A 406 1.85 -1.26 16.54
N GLY A 407 1.92 -2.60 16.48
CA GLY A 407 3.17 -3.33 16.28
C GLY A 407 4.14 -3.34 17.48
N ALA A 408 3.86 -2.69 18.62
CA ALA A 408 4.73 -2.74 19.80
C ALA A 408 4.88 -4.15 20.35
N SER A 409 3.82 -4.94 20.32
CA SER A 409 3.85 -6.37 20.71
C SER A 409 4.77 -7.19 19.79
N ILE A 410 4.78 -6.90 18.49
CA ILE A 410 5.64 -7.58 17.52
C ILE A 410 7.10 -7.19 17.73
N TYR A 411 7.36 -5.88 17.95
CA TYR A 411 8.69 -5.42 18.31
C TYR A 411 9.19 -6.12 19.59
N SER A 412 8.41 -6.11 20.67
CA SER A 412 8.82 -6.66 21.98
C SER A 412 9.17 -8.16 21.91
N ALA A 413 8.52 -8.92 21.04
CA ALA A 413 8.80 -10.35 20.78
C ALA A 413 9.90 -10.58 19.73
N SER A 414 10.34 -9.55 19.02
CA SER A 414 11.32 -9.66 17.92
C SER A 414 12.73 -10.00 18.42
N LYS A 415 13.56 -10.50 17.50
CA LYS A 415 14.99 -10.67 17.76
C LYS A 415 15.65 -9.33 18.10
N ILE A 416 15.29 -8.26 17.41
CA ILE A 416 15.82 -6.92 17.60
C ILE A 416 15.64 -6.46 19.05
N ALA A 417 14.43 -6.60 19.58
CA ALA A 417 14.15 -6.21 20.96
C ALA A 417 14.85 -7.10 21.99
N ARG A 418 15.04 -8.40 21.69
CA ARG A 418 15.83 -9.30 22.54
C ARG A 418 17.32 -8.94 22.54
N ASP A 419 17.86 -8.55 21.40
CA ASP A 419 19.26 -8.13 21.29
C ASP A 419 19.50 -6.77 21.97
N GLU A 420 18.53 -5.82 21.89
CA GLU A 420 18.60 -4.52 22.59
C GLU A 420 18.41 -4.64 24.10
N PHE A 421 17.55 -5.55 24.55
CA PHE A 421 17.15 -5.72 25.95
C PHE A 421 17.09 -7.19 26.36
N PRO A 422 18.24 -7.89 26.42
CA PRO A 422 18.27 -9.34 26.69
C PRO A 422 17.75 -9.70 28.08
N GLU A 423 17.95 -8.84 29.08
CA GLU A 423 17.58 -9.10 30.50
C GLU A 423 16.14 -8.73 30.84
N TYR A 424 15.39 -8.12 29.91
CA TYR A 424 14.03 -7.64 30.16
C TYR A 424 12.99 -8.45 29.40
N ASP A 425 11.80 -8.57 29.96
CA ASP A 425 10.68 -9.27 29.35
C ASP A 425 9.97 -8.47 28.24
N VAL A 426 9.03 -9.09 27.56
CA VAL A 426 8.29 -8.49 26.46
C VAL A 426 7.50 -7.24 26.88
N THR A 427 7.04 -7.18 28.14
CA THR A 427 6.21 -6.06 28.61
C THR A 427 7.05 -4.80 28.81
N VAL A 428 8.25 -4.94 29.33
CA VAL A 428 9.21 -3.83 29.49
C VAL A 428 9.66 -3.33 28.11
N ARG A 429 10.01 -4.24 27.20
CA ARG A 429 10.37 -3.89 25.81
C ARG A 429 9.25 -3.15 25.10
N GLY A 430 7.98 -3.54 25.31
CA GLY A 430 6.81 -2.83 24.80
C GLY A 430 6.71 -1.40 25.30
N ALA A 431 6.84 -1.21 26.62
CA ALA A 431 6.80 0.13 27.23
C ALA A 431 7.96 1.03 26.76
N VAL A 432 9.17 0.47 26.57
CA VAL A 432 10.32 1.19 25.98
C VAL A 432 9.99 1.65 24.57
N SER A 433 9.41 0.78 23.74
CA SER A 433 9.00 1.14 22.38
C SER A 433 7.98 2.29 22.38
N ILE A 434 6.98 2.26 23.26
CA ILE A 434 6.00 3.34 23.40
C ILE A 434 6.69 4.67 23.73
N GLY A 435 7.62 4.68 24.69
CA GLY A 435 8.38 5.88 25.02
C GLY A 435 9.24 6.41 23.87
N ARG A 436 9.96 5.52 23.18
CA ARG A 436 10.82 5.88 22.04
C ARG A 436 10.04 6.36 20.83
N ARG A 437 8.81 5.86 20.59
CA ARG A 437 7.94 6.37 19.52
C ARG A 437 7.53 7.82 19.74
N LEU A 438 7.37 8.26 20.99
CA LEU A 438 7.13 9.67 21.27
C LEU A 438 8.38 10.50 20.95
N MET A 439 9.57 9.98 21.24
CA MET A 439 10.84 10.67 20.96
C MET A 439 11.09 10.80 19.46
N ASP A 440 11.00 9.71 18.71
CA ASP A 440 11.10 9.69 17.25
C ASP A 440 10.33 8.48 16.65
N PRO A 441 9.11 8.70 16.10
CA PRO A 441 8.30 7.64 15.51
C PRO A 441 9.01 6.89 14.39
N LEU A 442 9.68 7.60 13.49
CA LEU A 442 10.38 7.01 12.35
C LEU A 442 11.50 6.07 12.82
N ALA A 443 12.37 6.54 13.70
CA ALA A 443 13.51 5.76 14.18
C ALA A 443 13.11 4.47 14.91
N GLU A 444 11.95 4.46 15.54
CA GLU A 444 11.46 3.28 16.26
C GLU A 444 10.66 2.35 15.36
N LEU A 445 9.75 2.86 14.52
CA LEU A 445 8.88 2.06 13.67
C LEU A 445 9.61 1.28 12.57
N VAL A 446 10.75 1.77 12.08
CA VAL A 446 11.56 1.05 11.09
C VAL A 446 12.20 -0.25 11.62
N LYS A 447 12.15 -0.49 12.94
CA LYS A 447 12.66 -1.73 13.55
C LYS A 447 11.74 -2.93 13.35
N ILE A 448 10.50 -2.71 12.95
CA ILE A 448 9.50 -3.74 12.69
C ILE A 448 9.14 -3.79 11.22
N ASP A 449 8.68 -4.96 10.76
CA ASP A 449 8.15 -5.09 9.40
C ASP A 449 6.95 -4.14 9.23
N ALA A 450 6.98 -3.33 8.19
CA ALA A 450 5.92 -2.34 7.91
C ALA A 450 4.51 -2.97 7.82
N LYS A 451 4.41 -4.23 7.37
CA LYS A 451 3.16 -5.00 7.37
C LYS A 451 2.61 -5.28 8.76
N SER A 452 3.44 -5.18 9.79
CA SER A 452 3.04 -5.38 11.19
C SER A 452 2.51 -4.11 11.85
N ILE A 453 2.60 -2.98 11.17
CA ILE A 453 1.99 -1.71 11.60
C ILE A 453 0.54 -1.69 11.12
N GLY A 454 -0.41 -1.40 12.01
CA GLY A 454 -1.82 -1.28 11.68
C GLY A 454 -2.10 -0.03 10.85
N VAL A 455 -2.24 -0.19 9.52
CA VAL A 455 -2.45 0.93 8.58
C VAL A 455 -3.80 0.88 7.89
N GLY A 456 -4.61 -0.17 8.11
CA GLY A 456 -5.95 -0.27 7.56
C GLY A 456 -6.69 -1.56 7.85
N GLN A 457 -8.02 -1.48 7.82
CA GLN A 457 -8.93 -2.57 8.21
C GLN A 457 -8.81 -3.82 7.34
N TYR A 458 -8.50 -3.67 6.05
CA TYR A 458 -8.40 -4.77 5.07
C TYR A 458 -6.97 -5.11 4.69
N GLN A 459 -6.00 -4.73 5.51
CA GLN A 459 -4.56 -4.93 5.25
C GLN A 459 -4.20 -6.40 4.98
N HIS A 460 -4.88 -7.34 5.63
CA HIS A 460 -4.63 -8.78 5.47
C HIS A 460 -5.37 -9.42 4.29
N ASP A 461 -6.29 -8.69 3.63
CA ASP A 461 -7.13 -9.20 2.54
C ASP A 461 -6.61 -8.84 1.15
N VAL A 462 -5.67 -7.90 1.06
CA VAL A 462 -5.04 -7.49 -0.20
C VAL A 462 -3.87 -8.40 -0.57
N ASP A 463 -3.35 -8.28 -1.79
CA ASP A 463 -2.14 -8.97 -2.21
C ASP A 463 -0.96 -8.61 -1.30
N GLN A 464 -0.46 -9.60 -0.57
CA GLN A 464 0.57 -9.41 0.46
C GLN A 464 1.95 -9.09 -0.11
N SER A 465 2.25 -9.45 -1.36
CA SER A 465 3.50 -9.14 -2.03
C SER A 465 3.51 -7.70 -2.50
N LYS A 466 2.42 -7.25 -3.15
CA LYS A 466 2.23 -5.87 -3.57
C LYS A 466 2.18 -4.93 -2.35
N LEU A 467 1.49 -5.33 -1.29
CA LEU A 467 1.44 -4.59 -0.03
C LEU A 467 2.84 -4.38 0.54
N LYS A 468 3.62 -5.47 0.68
CA LYS A 468 4.98 -5.39 1.23
C LYS A 468 5.85 -4.44 0.42
N ALA A 469 5.87 -4.58 -0.89
CA ALA A 469 6.68 -3.73 -1.77
C ALA A 469 6.31 -2.25 -1.62
N SER A 470 5.02 -1.92 -1.58
CA SER A 470 4.53 -0.55 -1.43
C SER A 470 4.87 0.05 -0.06
N LEU A 471 4.72 -0.73 1.02
CA LEU A 471 5.04 -0.27 2.37
C LEU A 471 6.56 -0.10 2.55
N ASP A 472 7.39 -1.01 2.06
CA ASP A 472 8.85 -0.90 2.12
C ASP A 472 9.34 0.34 1.35
N GLN A 473 8.78 0.61 0.16
CA GLN A 473 9.06 1.83 -0.60
C GLN A 473 8.65 3.09 0.17
N THR A 474 7.53 3.05 0.88
CA THR A 474 7.07 4.18 1.73
C THR A 474 8.04 4.44 2.87
N VAL A 475 8.54 3.40 3.54
CA VAL A 475 9.56 3.53 4.60
C VAL A 475 10.83 4.15 4.03
N GLU A 476 11.33 3.64 2.90
CA GLU A 476 12.52 4.18 2.23
C GLU A 476 12.34 5.66 1.88
N SER A 477 11.20 6.04 1.28
CA SER A 477 10.87 7.43 0.97
C SER A 477 10.90 8.32 2.21
N CYS A 478 10.26 7.91 3.30
CA CYS A 478 10.20 8.69 4.55
C CYS A 478 11.59 8.88 5.18
N VAL A 479 12.40 7.83 5.24
CA VAL A 479 13.76 7.87 5.80
C VAL A 479 14.65 8.85 5.02
N ASN A 480 14.61 8.78 3.68
CA ASN A 480 15.41 9.65 2.83
C ASN A 480 14.89 11.09 2.79
N LEU A 481 13.58 11.30 2.95
CA LEU A 481 12.98 12.63 3.08
C LEU A 481 13.47 13.36 4.34
N VAL A 482 13.46 12.68 5.47
CA VAL A 482 13.88 13.25 6.77
C VAL A 482 15.40 13.43 6.83
N GLY A 483 16.14 12.50 6.26
CA GLY A 483 17.58 12.40 6.40
C GLY A 483 18.00 11.77 7.74
N VAL A 484 19.17 11.19 7.77
CA VAL A 484 19.61 10.33 8.87
C VAL A 484 20.94 10.79 9.45
N ASN A 485 20.99 11.00 10.76
CA ASN A 485 22.25 11.25 11.46
C ASN A 485 23.07 9.96 11.54
N VAL A 486 24.18 9.90 10.80
CA VAL A 486 25.02 8.69 10.68
C VAL A 486 25.66 8.27 12.01
N ASN A 487 25.88 9.22 12.92
CA ASN A 487 26.52 8.96 14.20
C ASN A 487 25.58 8.36 15.27
N THR A 488 24.26 8.57 15.13
CA THR A 488 23.29 8.13 16.14
C THR A 488 22.30 7.08 15.62
N ALA A 489 22.14 6.97 14.30
CA ALA A 489 21.16 6.08 13.70
C ALA A 489 21.41 4.61 14.00
N SER A 490 20.34 3.84 14.22
CA SER A 490 20.40 2.39 14.29
C SER A 490 20.74 1.79 12.91
N LYS A 491 21.27 0.55 12.89
CA LYS A 491 21.46 -0.16 11.63
C LYS A 491 20.18 -0.33 10.83
N HIS A 492 19.03 -0.46 11.54
CA HIS A 492 17.74 -0.64 10.92
C HIS A 492 17.31 0.62 10.16
N LEU A 493 17.50 1.80 10.76
CA LEU A 493 17.25 3.07 10.08
C LEU A 493 18.19 3.27 8.88
N LEU A 494 19.49 2.99 9.04
CA LEU A 494 20.50 3.09 7.99
C LEU A 494 20.21 2.17 6.80
N THR A 495 19.59 1.01 7.03
CA THR A 495 19.26 0.06 5.96
C THR A 495 18.32 0.65 4.90
N TYR A 496 17.47 1.60 5.29
CA TYR A 496 16.53 2.27 4.38
C TYR A 496 17.11 3.55 3.73
N VAL A 497 18.34 3.92 4.06
CA VAL A 497 19.00 5.01 3.35
C VAL A 497 19.39 4.56 1.95
N SER A 498 19.07 5.39 0.97
CA SER A 498 19.36 5.16 -0.45
C SER A 498 20.80 4.62 -0.66
N GLY A 499 20.93 3.53 -1.40
CA GLY A 499 22.22 2.92 -1.72
C GLY A 499 22.91 2.14 -0.60
N LEU A 500 22.33 2.13 0.60
CA LEU A 500 22.88 1.35 1.72
C LEU A 500 22.25 -0.06 1.87
N GLY A 501 21.96 -0.82 2.19
CA GLY A 501 21.40 -2.13 2.47
C GLY A 501 21.91 -2.65 3.81
N PRO A 502 21.41 -3.79 4.26
CA PRO A 502 21.69 -4.30 5.61
C PRO A 502 23.18 -4.46 5.93
N THR A 503 23.96 -4.87 4.94
CA THR A 503 25.42 -5.10 5.12
C THR A 503 26.19 -3.79 5.32
N LEU A 504 25.94 -2.78 4.47
CA LEU A 504 26.60 -1.48 4.60
C LEU A 504 26.15 -0.75 5.85
N ALA A 505 24.86 -0.84 6.20
CA ALA A 505 24.32 -0.29 7.44
C ALA A 505 25.02 -0.86 8.67
N GLN A 506 25.26 -2.18 8.71
CA GLN A 506 26.03 -2.81 9.78
C GLN A 506 27.48 -2.33 9.78
N ASN A 507 28.15 -2.30 8.63
CA ASN A 507 29.54 -1.86 8.52
C ASN A 507 29.72 -0.39 9.00
N ILE A 508 28.76 0.49 8.74
CA ILE A 508 28.78 1.87 9.26
C ILE A 508 28.73 1.88 10.79
N VAL A 509 27.84 1.07 11.39
CA VAL A 509 27.72 0.97 12.84
C VAL A 509 29.00 0.42 13.46
N ASP A 510 29.55 -0.64 12.90
CA ASP A 510 30.78 -1.26 13.37
C ASP A 510 31.96 -0.26 13.27
N TYR A 511 32.10 0.40 12.12
CA TYR A 511 33.15 1.39 11.89
C TYR A 511 33.12 2.53 12.93
N ARG A 512 31.94 3.13 13.20
CA ARG A 512 31.85 4.20 14.18
C ARG A 512 32.07 3.73 15.63
N THR A 513 31.77 2.45 15.90
CA THR A 513 32.02 1.85 17.21
C THR A 513 33.52 1.66 17.46
N GLU A 514 34.27 1.29 16.43
CA GLU A 514 35.71 1.04 16.49
C GLU A 514 36.55 2.32 16.37
N ASN A 515 36.13 3.26 15.51
CA ASN A 515 36.94 4.44 15.13
C ASN A 515 36.40 5.77 15.70
N GLY A 516 35.24 5.75 16.39
CA GLY A 516 34.58 6.95 16.85
C GLY A 516 33.61 7.56 15.84
N ALA A 517 33.03 8.70 16.17
CA ALA A 517 32.06 9.40 15.35
C ALA A 517 32.67 9.90 14.03
N PHE A 518 31.89 9.89 12.97
CA PHE A 518 32.24 10.54 11.70
C PHE A 518 32.26 12.06 11.85
N HIS A 519 33.27 12.70 11.30
CA HIS A 519 33.46 14.15 11.26
C HIS A 519 33.22 14.73 9.85
N SER A 520 33.25 13.88 8.83
CA SER A 520 32.94 14.27 7.46
C SER A 520 32.29 13.15 6.67
N ARG A 521 31.47 13.51 5.66
CA ARG A 521 30.88 12.53 4.73
C ARG A 521 31.96 11.74 3.96
N LYS A 522 33.14 12.35 3.70
CA LYS A 522 34.25 11.67 3.01
C LYS A 522 34.76 10.47 3.81
N GLU A 523 34.65 10.48 5.12
CA GLU A 523 35.06 9.34 5.96
C GLU A 523 34.21 8.10 5.73
N LEU A 524 33.01 8.22 5.21
CA LEU A 524 32.18 7.08 4.83
C LEU A 524 32.87 6.17 3.80
N LEU A 525 33.75 6.73 2.94
CA LEU A 525 34.52 5.95 1.99
C LEU A 525 35.54 5.01 2.66
N LYS A 526 35.86 5.19 3.94
CA LYS A 526 36.71 4.30 4.73
C LYS A 526 35.92 3.08 5.27
N VAL A 527 34.60 3.11 5.23
CA VAL A 527 33.76 2.00 5.70
C VAL A 527 33.94 0.80 4.78
N PRO A 528 34.15 -0.42 5.30
CA PRO A 528 34.28 -1.62 4.50
C PRO A 528 33.10 -1.80 3.52
N ARG A 529 33.39 -2.10 2.27
CA ARG A 529 32.45 -2.28 1.14
C ARG A 529 31.71 -1.01 0.70
N MET A 530 32.06 0.16 1.21
CA MET A 530 31.52 1.44 0.73
C MET A 530 32.25 1.82 -0.57
N GLY A 531 31.65 1.44 -1.71
CA GLY A 531 32.15 1.84 -3.03
C GLY A 531 31.66 3.24 -3.43
N ALA A 532 32.26 3.79 -4.48
CA ALA A 532 31.93 5.12 -4.99
C ALA A 532 30.43 5.27 -5.32
N LYS A 533 29.82 4.23 -5.89
CA LYS A 533 28.38 4.24 -6.24
C LYS A 533 27.47 4.24 -5.00
N ALA A 534 27.77 3.45 -3.99
CA ALA A 534 27.01 3.45 -2.74
C ALA A 534 27.14 4.80 -2.02
N PHE A 535 28.36 5.37 -2.01
CA PHE A 535 28.61 6.70 -1.46
C PHE A 535 27.80 7.78 -2.20
N GLU A 536 27.84 7.79 -3.54
CA GLU A 536 27.02 8.68 -4.36
C GLU A 536 25.53 8.61 -3.97
N GLN A 537 24.99 7.41 -3.83
CA GLN A 537 23.57 7.22 -3.53
C GLN A 537 23.19 7.65 -2.11
N CYS A 538 24.06 7.46 -1.11
CA CYS A 538 23.70 7.67 0.30
C CYS A 538 24.13 9.03 0.87
N ALA A 539 25.20 9.63 0.36
CA ALA A 539 25.88 10.77 1.00
C ALA A 539 24.93 11.96 1.23
N GLY A 540 24.08 12.27 0.27
CA GLY A 540 23.14 13.38 0.39
C GLY A 540 22.03 13.19 1.44
N PHE A 541 21.77 11.95 1.87
CA PHE A 541 20.74 11.60 2.85
C PHE A 541 21.29 11.42 4.28
N LEU A 542 22.61 11.29 4.41
CA LEU A 542 23.28 11.19 5.72
C LEU A 542 23.64 12.57 6.25
N ARG A 543 23.50 12.78 7.55
CA ARG A 543 23.75 14.04 8.26
C ARG A 543 24.82 13.84 9.31
N ILE A 544 25.69 14.84 9.45
CA ILE A 544 26.71 14.92 10.49
C ILE A 544 26.59 16.29 11.15
N PRO A 545 25.85 16.42 12.26
CA PRO A 545 25.55 17.74 12.86
C PRO A 545 26.76 18.55 13.29
N GLN A 546 27.85 17.88 13.67
CA GLN A 546 29.11 18.50 14.13
C GLN A 546 30.25 18.23 13.15
N ALA A 547 29.95 18.29 11.83
CA ALA A 547 30.94 18.06 10.80
C ALA A 547 31.91 19.23 10.64
N ASP A 548 33.12 18.92 10.15
CA ASP A 548 34.13 19.90 9.76
C ASP A 548 33.61 20.81 8.63
N ASN A 549 32.88 20.27 7.68
CA ASN A 549 32.17 21.01 6.63
C ASN A 549 30.70 21.18 7.00
N PRO A 550 30.19 22.41 7.16
CA PRO A 550 28.79 22.67 7.49
C PRO A 550 27.77 22.04 6.51
N LEU A 551 28.17 21.80 5.25
CA LEU A 551 27.32 21.17 4.25
C LEU A 551 27.06 19.70 4.54
N ASP A 552 27.90 19.04 5.34
CA ASP A 552 27.69 17.64 5.74
C ASP A 552 26.49 17.46 6.69
N ASN A 553 25.99 18.55 7.26
CA ASN A 553 24.72 18.59 8.01
C ASN A 553 23.55 19.12 7.17
N SER A 554 23.62 19.06 5.86
CA SER A 554 22.57 19.54 4.95
C SER A 554 22.13 18.46 3.96
N ALA A 555 21.08 18.72 3.19
CA ALA A 555 20.68 17.86 2.10
C ALA A 555 21.40 18.19 0.77
N VAL A 556 22.36 19.11 0.79
CA VAL A 556 23.20 19.37 -0.38
C VAL A 556 24.07 18.16 -0.67
N HIS A 557 24.03 17.69 -1.90
CA HIS A 557 24.85 16.53 -2.31
C HIS A 557 26.33 16.93 -2.44
N PRO A 558 27.29 16.06 -2.07
CA PRO A 558 28.73 16.37 -2.18
C PRO A 558 29.19 16.80 -3.57
N GLU A 559 28.57 16.33 -4.64
CA GLU A 559 28.83 16.75 -6.01
C GLU A 559 28.62 18.26 -6.24
N SER A 560 27.74 18.88 -5.46
CA SER A 560 27.38 20.29 -5.56
C SER A 560 28.16 21.20 -4.61
N TYR A 561 29.08 20.65 -3.78
CA TYR A 561 29.82 21.46 -2.81
C TYR A 561 30.66 22.56 -3.49
N ALA A 562 31.33 22.23 -4.59
CA ALA A 562 32.12 23.21 -5.36
C ALA A 562 31.29 24.41 -5.83
N ILE A 563 30.01 24.22 -6.12
CA ILE A 563 29.10 25.31 -6.53
C ILE A 563 28.82 26.23 -5.33
N VAL A 564 28.52 25.66 -4.16
CA VAL A 564 28.25 26.43 -2.95
C VAL A 564 29.51 27.16 -2.49
N GLU A 565 30.67 26.54 -2.56
CA GLU A 565 31.97 27.19 -2.29
C GLU A 565 32.26 28.34 -3.25
N LYS A 566 31.90 28.22 -4.54
CA LYS A 566 31.99 29.30 -5.52
C LYS A 566 31.04 30.45 -5.17
N MET A 567 29.77 30.14 -4.78
CA MET A 567 28.83 31.17 -4.31
C MET A 567 29.37 31.97 -3.13
N ALA A 568 29.96 31.26 -2.14
CA ALA A 568 30.57 31.89 -0.97
C ALA A 568 31.77 32.78 -1.36
N LYS A 569 32.64 32.29 -2.26
CA LYS A 569 33.81 33.03 -2.74
C LYS A 569 33.41 34.29 -3.51
N ASP A 570 32.40 34.20 -4.38
CA ASP A 570 31.92 35.34 -5.16
C ASP A 570 31.35 36.46 -4.26
N LEU A 571 30.73 36.08 -3.14
CA LEU A 571 30.25 36.99 -2.11
C LEU A 571 31.30 37.34 -1.03
N LYS A 572 32.55 36.87 -1.18
CA LYS A 572 33.66 37.09 -0.25
C LYS A 572 33.34 36.70 1.20
N CYS A 573 32.65 35.60 1.38
CA CYS A 573 32.27 35.06 2.70
C CYS A 573 32.60 33.57 2.78
N SER A 574 32.45 32.99 3.97
CA SER A 574 32.53 31.54 4.16
C SER A 574 31.18 30.85 3.87
N VAL A 575 31.19 29.53 3.63
CA VAL A 575 29.98 28.72 3.52
C VAL A 575 29.13 28.81 4.81
N ALA A 576 29.80 28.88 5.97
CA ALA A 576 29.11 29.05 7.26
C ALA A 576 28.39 30.40 7.36
N ASP A 577 28.96 31.47 6.80
CA ASP A 577 28.32 32.78 6.74
C ASP A 577 27.12 32.78 5.80
N LEU A 578 27.24 32.11 4.64
CA LEU A 578 26.13 31.90 3.72
C LEU A 578 24.92 31.22 4.41
N ILE A 579 25.17 30.21 5.23
CA ILE A 579 24.15 29.48 5.98
C ILE A 579 23.49 30.39 7.03
N LYS A 580 24.26 31.21 7.73
CA LYS A 580 23.76 32.04 8.85
C LYS A 580 23.07 33.31 8.38
N ASN A 581 23.50 33.90 7.26
CA ASN A 581 23.05 35.22 6.83
C ASN A 581 22.10 35.16 5.61
N LYS A 582 20.84 35.46 5.85
CA LYS A 582 19.80 35.51 4.81
C LYS A 582 20.05 36.59 3.75
N GLU A 583 20.62 37.73 4.15
CA GLU A 583 20.90 38.84 3.23
C GLU A 583 21.97 38.46 2.21
N LEU A 584 23.00 37.72 2.61
CA LEU A 584 24.02 37.19 1.69
C LEU A 584 23.39 36.24 0.69
N ARG A 585 22.52 35.32 1.15
CA ARG A 585 21.83 34.38 0.24
C ARG A 585 20.92 35.09 -0.76
N SER A 586 20.28 36.18 -0.35
CA SER A 586 19.39 36.96 -1.27
C SER A 586 20.14 37.65 -2.41
N GLN A 587 21.46 37.83 -2.30
CA GLN A 587 22.30 38.39 -3.36
C GLN A 587 22.74 37.40 -4.42
N ILE A 588 22.45 36.09 -4.21
CA ILE A 588 22.84 35.02 -5.14
C ILE A 588 21.85 35.01 -6.32
N ASP A 589 22.35 35.34 -7.51
CA ASP A 589 21.64 35.05 -8.75
C ASP A 589 22.00 33.61 -9.20
N ILE A 590 21.09 32.65 -8.96
CA ILE A 590 21.30 31.24 -9.28
C ILE A 590 21.59 30.98 -10.77
N LYS A 591 21.18 31.85 -11.67
CA LYS A 591 21.43 31.70 -13.12
C LYS A 591 22.90 31.68 -13.45
N ASN A 592 23.73 32.37 -12.66
CA ASN A 592 25.18 32.44 -12.86
C ASN A 592 25.92 31.15 -12.49
N TYR A 593 25.23 30.18 -11.83
CA TYR A 593 25.80 28.92 -11.34
C TYR A 593 25.26 27.68 -12.07
N VAL A 594 24.49 27.87 -13.14
CA VAL A 594 24.02 26.80 -14.00
C VAL A 594 25.22 26.18 -14.72
N THR A 595 25.31 24.84 -14.70
CA THR A 595 26.33 24.04 -15.40
C THR A 595 25.64 22.99 -16.27
N ASP A 596 26.41 22.23 -17.05
CA ASP A 596 25.87 21.13 -17.87
C ASP A 596 25.19 20.03 -17.03
N THR A 597 25.56 19.90 -15.75
CA THR A 597 25.05 18.86 -14.85
C THR A 597 24.13 19.36 -13.76
N VAL A 598 24.14 20.66 -13.47
CA VAL A 598 23.34 21.27 -12.39
C VAL A 598 22.54 22.44 -12.95
N GLY A 599 21.23 22.28 -12.99
CA GLY A 599 20.28 23.27 -13.49
C GLY A 599 19.60 24.09 -12.38
N LEU A 600 18.65 24.92 -12.78
CA LEU A 600 17.87 25.77 -11.86
C LEU A 600 17.12 24.97 -10.76
N PRO A 601 16.52 23.79 -11.03
CA PRO A 601 15.85 23.01 -9.97
C PRO A 601 16.79 22.64 -8.83
N THR A 602 17.97 22.10 -9.14
CA THR A 602 18.97 21.73 -8.12
C THR A 602 19.52 22.96 -7.40
N LEU A 603 19.77 24.08 -8.10
CA LEU A 603 20.24 25.31 -7.48
C LEU A 603 19.21 25.93 -6.53
N THR A 604 17.93 25.84 -6.88
CA THR A 604 16.84 26.28 -6.02
C THR A 604 16.79 25.44 -4.74
N ASP A 605 16.90 24.10 -4.85
CA ASP A 605 16.95 23.19 -3.70
C ASP A 605 18.16 23.50 -2.81
N ILE A 606 19.33 23.79 -3.40
CA ILE A 606 20.54 24.17 -2.66
C ILE A 606 20.28 25.44 -1.83
N LEU A 607 19.70 26.49 -2.40
CA LEU A 607 19.41 27.72 -1.67
C LEU A 607 18.39 27.52 -0.56
N GLN A 608 17.36 26.72 -0.78
CA GLN A 608 16.39 26.36 0.27
C GLN A 608 17.05 25.59 1.40
N GLU A 609 17.97 24.70 1.09
CA GLU A 609 18.69 23.93 2.09
C GLU A 609 19.68 24.78 2.88
N LEU A 610 20.34 25.74 2.23
CA LEU A 610 21.21 26.70 2.93
C LEU A 610 20.45 27.65 3.86
N ASP A 611 19.16 27.92 3.59
CA ASP A 611 18.32 28.72 4.50
C ASP A 611 18.05 28.01 5.84
N LYS A 612 17.88 26.69 5.80
CA LYS A 612 17.60 25.86 6.96
C LYS A 612 18.26 24.49 6.83
N PRO A 613 19.61 24.41 6.97
CA PRO A 613 20.34 23.18 6.74
C PRO A 613 19.93 22.10 7.76
N GLY A 614 19.73 20.89 7.24
CA GLY A 614 19.37 19.74 8.06
C GLY A 614 18.03 19.85 8.79
N ARG A 615 17.14 20.73 8.34
CA ARG A 615 15.82 20.88 8.95
C ARG A 615 15.03 19.60 8.80
N ASP A 616 14.54 19.08 9.92
CA ASP A 616 13.53 18.03 9.93
C ASP A 616 12.23 18.56 9.26
N PRO A 617 11.73 17.94 8.20
CA PRO A 617 10.51 18.39 7.52
C PRO A 617 9.25 18.14 8.36
N ARG A 618 9.33 17.32 9.41
CA ARG A 618 8.19 16.99 10.28
C ARG A 618 7.76 18.20 11.12
N GLN A 619 6.47 18.30 11.38
CA GLN A 619 5.91 19.37 12.21
C GLN A 619 6.38 19.24 13.68
N LYS A 620 6.22 20.30 14.46
CA LYS A 620 6.42 20.22 15.92
C LYS A 620 5.23 19.54 16.56
N ILE A 621 5.49 18.71 17.57
CA ILE A 621 4.46 18.03 18.36
C ILE A 621 3.60 19.05 19.11
N GLN A 622 2.29 18.82 19.15
CA GLN A 622 1.34 19.65 19.90
C GLN A 622 0.63 18.77 20.93
N VAL A 623 0.44 19.28 22.14
CA VAL A 623 -0.34 18.63 23.19
C VAL A 623 -1.82 18.73 22.82
N PHE A 624 -2.56 17.63 22.99
CA PHE A 624 -4.00 17.54 22.68
C PHE A 624 -4.76 17.03 23.91
N GLU A 625 -5.92 17.63 24.18
CA GLU A 625 -6.80 17.19 25.26
C GLU A 625 -8.21 16.89 24.71
N PHE A 626 -8.75 15.71 25.03
CA PHE A 626 -10.15 15.37 24.80
C PHE A 626 -11.10 16.12 25.73
N ASP A 627 -12.37 16.19 25.36
CA ASP A 627 -13.41 16.77 26.25
C ASP A 627 -13.56 15.89 27.50
N LYS A 628 -13.38 16.52 28.68
CA LYS A 628 -13.43 15.83 29.97
C LYS A 628 -14.83 15.37 30.37
N ASN A 629 -15.87 15.95 29.75
CA ASN A 629 -17.29 15.67 30.07
C ASN A 629 -17.84 14.48 29.29
N VAL A 630 -17.15 14.02 28.24
CA VAL A 630 -17.57 12.92 27.38
C VAL A 630 -16.74 11.67 27.67
N GLN A 631 -17.36 10.63 28.21
CA GLN A 631 -16.72 9.41 28.65
C GLN A 631 -17.23 8.15 27.97
N THR A 632 -18.51 8.17 27.59
CA THR A 632 -19.20 7.05 26.96
C THR A 632 -20.08 7.55 25.81
N ILE A 633 -20.58 6.63 24.98
CA ILE A 633 -21.50 6.96 23.90
C ILE A 633 -22.80 7.59 24.41
N ASP A 634 -23.18 7.30 25.67
CA ASP A 634 -24.41 7.82 26.30
C ASP A 634 -24.30 9.30 26.70
N ASP A 635 -23.09 9.82 26.79
CA ASP A 635 -22.83 11.24 27.07
C ASP A 635 -22.97 12.11 25.81
N LEU A 636 -23.01 11.49 24.64
CA LEU A 636 -23.09 12.18 23.36
C LEU A 636 -24.51 12.69 23.07
N ARG A 637 -24.59 13.83 22.40
CA ARG A 637 -25.83 14.41 21.88
C ARG A 637 -25.61 14.92 20.46
N GLU A 638 -26.62 14.80 19.62
CA GLU A 638 -26.59 15.40 18.28
C GLU A 638 -26.34 16.90 18.34
N GLY A 639 -25.50 17.40 17.45
CA GLY A 639 -25.06 18.80 17.44
C GLY A 639 -23.90 19.13 18.38
N MET A 640 -23.45 18.22 19.26
CA MET A 640 -22.32 18.45 20.18
C MET A 640 -21.02 18.56 19.39
N GLU A 641 -20.22 19.59 19.71
CA GLU A 641 -18.90 19.81 19.11
C GLU A 641 -17.81 19.30 20.06
N LEU A 642 -16.91 18.48 19.51
CA LEU A 642 -15.90 17.79 20.28
C LEU A 642 -14.52 17.92 19.60
N PRO A 643 -13.44 18.01 20.39
CA PRO A 643 -12.11 17.78 19.87
C PRO A 643 -11.93 16.28 19.59
N GLY A 644 -11.21 15.95 18.52
CA GLY A 644 -10.94 14.57 18.15
C GLY A 644 -9.59 14.41 17.46
N ILE A 645 -9.13 13.17 17.41
CA ILE A 645 -7.93 12.77 16.70
C ILE A 645 -8.28 11.77 15.60
N ILE A 646 -7.83 12.01 14.38
CA ILE A 646 -8.01 11.07 13.29
C ILE A 646 -7.11 9.85 13.52
N ASN A 647 -7.70 8.67 13.66
CA ASN A 647 -6.96 7.44 13.89
C ASN A 647 -7.03 6.42 12.75
N ASN A 648 -7.88 6.64 11.74
CA ASN A 648 -7.86 5.86 10.50
C ASN A 648 -8.46 6.66 9.34
N ILE A 649 -7.89 6.51 8.14
CA ILE A 649 -8.38 7.13 6.91
C ILE A 649 -8.70 6.02 5.91
N THR A 650 -9.85 6.15 5.25
CA THR A 650 -10.35 5.22 4.24
C THR A 650 -10.85 6.01 3.03
N ASN A 651 -11.09 5.35 1.90
CA ASN A 651 -11.61 6.02 0.70
C ASN A 651 -13.01 6.66 0.88
N PHE A 652 -13.77 6.21 1.87
CA PHE A 652 -15.12 6.72 2.14
C PHE A 652 -15.18 7.74 3.29
N GLY A 653 -14.04 8.07 3.91
CA GLY A 653 -13.96 9.03 4.99
C GLY A 653 -12.88 8.71 6.02
N CYS A 654 -12.99 9.29 7.20
CA CYS A 654 -12.05 9.01 8.29
C CYS A 654 -12.76 8.64 9.59
N PHE A 655 -12.07 7.89 10.42
CA PHE A 655 -12.49 7.57 11.77
C PHE A 655 -11.79 8.50 12.76
N VAL A 656 -12.58 9.08 13.66
CA VAL A 656 -12.10 10.06 14.63
C VAL A 656 -12.31 9.53 16.04
N ASP A 657 -11.24 9.45 16.81
CA ASP A 657 -11.31 9.24 18.24
C ASP A 657 -11.73 10.55 18.91
N ILE A 658 -12.84 10.54 19.59
CA ILE A 658 -13.43 11.68 20.32
C ILE A 658 -13.31 11.53 21.85
N GLY A 659 -12.43 10.62 22.31
CA GLY A 659 -12.20 10.39 23.72
C GLY A 659 -13.08 9.32 24.38
N ILE A 660 -13.88 8.58 23.61
CA ILE A 660 -14.69 7.45 24.07
C ILE A 660 -14.25 6.14 23.37
N LYS A 661 -14.79 5.00 23.81
CA LYS A 661 -14.40 3.68 23.31
C LYS A 661 -14.65 3.52 21.81
N GLU A 662 -15.75 4.05 21.32
CA GLU A 662 -16.20 3.97 19.94
C GLU A 662 -15.67 5.16 19.15
N ASN A 663 -15.07 4.88 17.98
CA ASN A 663 -14.65 5.92 17.04
C ASN A 663 -15.86 6.43 16.24
N GLY A 664 -15.91 7.74 16.01
CA GLY A 664 -16.90 8.32 15.13
C GLY A 664 -16.44 8.32 13.67
N LEU A 665 -17.37 8.13 12.74
CA LEU A 665 -17.10 8.19 11.30
C LEU A 665 -17.44 9.59 10.76
N VAL A 666 -16.49 10.23 10.14
CA VAL A 666 -16.71 11.38 9.25
C VAL A 666 -16.70 10.87 7.82
N HIS A 667 -17.88 10.77 7.21
CA HIS A 667 -17.99 10.35 5.81
C HIS A 667 -17.32 11.37 4.88
N ILE A 668 -16.81 10.94 3.72
CA ILE A 668 -16.10 11.79 2.76
C ILE A 668 -16.87 13.06 2.39
N SER A 669 -18.21 12.97 2.30
CA SER A 669 -19.08 14.13 2.04
C SER A 669 -19.19 15.10 3.21
N GLN A 670 -18.67 14.76 4.39
CA GLN A 670 -18.73 15.55 5.64
C GLN A 670 -17.36 16.08 6.08
N LEU A 671 -16.32 15.84 5.31
CA LEU A 671 -14.94 16.25 5.63
C LEU A 671 -14.71 17.76 5.45
N ALA A 672 -15.31 18.34 4.43
CA ALA A 672 -15.17 19.76 4.10
C ALA A 672 -16.41 20.33 3.40
N ASP A 673 -16.54 21.66 3.32
CA ASP A 673 -17.63 22.34 2.63
C ASP A 673 -17.53 22.24 1.11
N LYS A 674 -16.37 21.85 0.56
CA LYS A 674 -16.13 21.58 -0.86
C LYS A 674 -16.17 20.10 -1.18
N PHE A 675 -16.36 19.76 -2.45
CA PHE A 675 -16.28 18.36 -2.89
C PHE A 675 -14.89 17.78 -2.65
N VAL A 676 -14.84 16.65 -1.98
CA VAL A 676 -13.61 15.89 -1.67
C VAL A 676 -13.68 14.57 -2.41
N SER A 677 -12.72 14.31 -3.29
CA SER A 677 -12.58 13.04 -4.01
C SER A 677 -11.66 12.04 -3.29
N ASP A 678 -10.72 12.55 -2.52
CA ASP A 678 -9.74 11.78 -1.75
C ASP A 678 -9.60 12.37 -0.34
N PRO A 679 -9.98 11.64 0.71
CA PRO A 679 -9.88 12.10 2.10
C PRO A 679 -8.47 12.55 2.50
N THR A 680 -7.42 11.91 1.98
CA THR A 680 -6.02 12.23 2.32
C THR A 680 -5.58 13.63 1.90
N THR A 681 -6.33 14.26 0.99
CA THR A 681 -6.08 15.67 0.57
C THR A 681 -6.58 16.69 1.59
N VAL A 682 -7.42 16.28 2.55
CA VAL A 682 -8.08 17.17 3.52
C VAL A 682 -7.67 16.84 4.95
N VAL A 683 -7.46 15.56 5.24
CA VAL A 683 -7.16 15.07 6.60
C VAL A 683 -5.92 14.18 6.62
N SER A 684 -5.25 14.16 7.76
CA SER A 684 -4.05 13.35 8.00
C SER A 684 -4.20 12.48 9.24
N MET A 685 -3.49 11.35 9.28
CA MET A 685 -3.44 10.49 10.46
C MET A 685 -2.93 11.27 11.68
N HIS A 686 -3.55 11.03 12.83
CA HIS A 686 -3.27 11.73 14.10
C HIS A 686 -3.46 13.25 14.06
N GLN A 687 -4.11 13.78 13.01
CA GLN A 687 -4.50 15.18 12.96
C GLN A 687 -5.52 15.48 14.07
N HIS A 688 -5.28 16.57 14.79
CA HIS A 688 -6.24 17.13 15.73
C HIS A 688 -7.33 17.87 14.95
N VAL A 689 -8.57 17.52 15.20
CA VAL A 689 -9.73 18.06 14.48
C VAL A 689 -10.84 18.46 15.45
N ARG A 690 -11.71 19.36 15.02
CA ARG A 690 -13.01 19.56 15.66
C ARG A 690 -14.07 18.87 14.84
N VAL A 691 -14.95 18.15 15.52
CA VAL A 691 -16.05 17.42 14.90
C VAL A 691 -17.36 17.74 15.60
N ARG A 692 -18.48 17.66 14.86
CA ARG A 692 -19.81 17.78 15.40
C ARG A 692 -20.56 16.47 15.21
N VAL A 693 -21.25 16.03 16.24
CA VAL A 693 -22.06 14.80 16.20
C VAL A 693 -23.28 15.02 15.31
N LEU A 694 -23.45 14.19 14.28
CA LEU A 694 -24.61 14.21 13.37
C LEU A 694 -25.71 13.26 13.83
N SER A 695 -25.34 12.02 14.16
CA SER A 695 -26.28 11.01 14.64
C SER A 695 -25.56 9.94 15.47
N ILE A 696 -26.31 9.29 16.35
CA ILE A 696 -25.80 8.25 17.25
C ILE A 696 -26.73 7.03 17.13
N ASP A 697 -26.14 5.88 16.81
CA ASP A 697 -26.82 4.58 16.83
C ASP A 697 -26.29 3.78 18.03
N HIS A 698 -27.05 3.79 19.13
CA HIS A 698 -26.67 3.12 20.38
C HIS A 698 -26.69 1.59 20.25
N GLU A 699 -27.59 1.02 19.41
CA GLU A 699 -27.67 -0.44 19.22
C GLU A 699 -26.43 -0.98 18.49
N ARG A 700 -26.03 -0.27 17.43
CA ARG A 700 -24.87 -0.63 16.61
C ARG A 700 -23.56 0.01 17.07
N LYS A 701 -23.62 0.86 18.10
CA LYS A 701 -22.50 1.66 18.61
C LYS A 701 -21.78 2.44 17.49
N ARG A 702 -22.56 3.06 16.61
CA ARG A 702 -22.05 3.87 15.50
C ARG A 702 -22.32 5.34 15.73
N ILE A 703 -21.33 6.17 15.51
CA ILE A 703 -21.39 7.62 15.67
C ILE A 703 -21.04 8.24 14.32
N GLN A 704 -21.95 9.07 13.81
CA GLN A 704 -21.67 9.85 12.60
C GLN A 704 -21.28 11.27 12.98
N LEU A 705 -20.21 11.75 12.36
CA LEU A 705 -19.61 13.05 12.63
C LEU A 705 -19.51 13.90 11.36
N THR A 706 -19.40 15.20 11.53
CA THR A 706 -19.07 16.16 10.46
C THR A 706 -17.96 17.11 10.89
N MET A 707 -17.15 17.52 9.94
CA MET A 707 -16.16 18.60 10.08
C MET A 707 -16.61 19.89 9.37
N LYS A 708 -17.76 19.87 8.69
CA LYS A 708 -18.29 21.02 7.97
C LYS A 708 -18.63 22.17 8.89
N GLY A 709 -18.18 23.38 8.50
CA GLY A 709 -18.46 24.60 9.25
C GLY A 709 -17.72 24.71 10.58
N LEU A 710 -16.66 23.94 10.82
CA LEU A 710 -15.91 23.90 12.10
C LEU A 710 -14.44 24.36 11.95
N ASN A 711 -13.97 24.64 10.73
CA ASN A 711 -12.59 25.12 10.48
C ASN A 711 -12.57 26.62 10.21
#